data_73e37c61f4c85dda127676bf74ee5aa1
#
_entry.id   73e37c61f4c85dda127676bf74ee5aa1
#
_cell.length_a   1.000
_cell.length_b   1.000
_cell.length_c   1.000
_cell.angle_alpha   90.00
_cell.angle_beta   90.00
_cell.angle_gamma   90.00
#
_symmetry.space_group_name_H-M   'P 1'
#
loop_
_entity.id
_entity.type
_entity.pdbx_description
1 polymer ?
#
loop_
_entity_poly.entity_id
_entity_poly.type
_entity_poly.pdbx_seq_one_letter_code
_entity_poly.pdbx_strand_id
1 'polypeptide(L)'
;MDNALPKSLQDNPELGRWVSFDEPGIVGIRSGKVELGQGILTALAQIAADELFLDPGLVALVPCDTDWSPDEGITAGSQSVEVSGASIRIAMAQARAALIDVAAARLGADRAGLSCRDGDILLDGAPTGLDFWSLAPEVDWRQHVSGDVPVQPVGAYRAVGESHPRIDMAPKRGGSGFIHDLSLPGLLHARVVRQPFRLARLADVNDAWLQRRHPGITVLRKNDFLALVGPDEYGVHAAHAEADRFTAWEEAPGRWRPAETAGETVIRPGTVPSSPGAAGIDVRYSRARVAHASIGPSCALAWLDAGRLTVWSHSQGIFPLRAQIAGCLGLELSAVRVIHAHGSGCYGHNGADDAALDAAIIALELPGQPVRVLWSREDELSRGPLGAAMSAGVEAEIDAAGGVASWRLSVVSEPHAQRPGFGGHVNLSSAEALDSARLPGKVEDLPAAAGGGAARNAVAIYDFPGQQMTVRLDTRSRIRTSSLRSLGAHLNVFAIESAMDELADLAGADPLDFRLRHLGDERCRAVLEGAAEMSGWPGSHRAGEGRALGIAAARYKNKGAWLAAVAEVSVDEEIRLERLWLCADVGLVVNPQGARSQIEGGAIQAASWTLKEEVKVKDDRVPAFDWSAYPILTFSEIPEIETRFIVDPARAPLGAGEAAQGPVAAAIGNAASRALGLRLRDLPLTRERLVEVLMGA
;
A
#
# COMPACT_ATOMS: atom_id res chain seq x y z
N MET A 1 10.89 6.87 -28.93
CA MET A 1 10.75 6.64 -27.49
C MET A 1 12.13 6.37 -26.99
N ASP A 2 12.60 7.11 -25.97
CA ASP A 2 13.92 6.85 -25.38
C ASP A 2 14.00 5.41 -24.92
N ASN A 3 14.98 4.68 -25.45
CA ASN A 3 15.27 3.27 -25.16
C ASN A 3 15.92 3.09 -23.76
N ALA A 4 15.64 3.98 -22.81
CA ALA A 4 16.20 3.90 -21.47
C ALA A 4 15.58 2.71 -20.70
N LEU A 5 16.43 1.84 -20.18
CA LEU A 5 16.00 0.72 -19.31
C LEU A 5 15.21 1.25 -18.12
N PRO A 6 14.20 0.51 -17.62
CA PRO A 6 13.57 0.79 -16.34
C PRO A 6 14.61 0.96 -15.22
N LYS A 7 14.36 1.86 -14.28
CA LYS A 7 15.30 2.13 -13.18
C LYS A 7 15.68 0.87 -12.39
N SER A 8 14.75 -0.04 -12.17
CA SER A 8 15.04 -1.32 -11.50
C SER A 8 16.08 -2.15 -12.23
N LEU A 9 16.06 -2.17 -13.57
CA LEU A 9 17.09 -2.86 -14.37
C LEU A 9 18.42 -2.12 -14.38
N GLN A 10 18.41 -0.77 -14.39
CA GLN A 10 19.63 0.02 -14.26
C GLN A 10 20.33 -0.24 -12.93
N ASP A 11 19.58 -0.33 -11.84
CA ASP A 11 20.09 -0.55 -10.49
C ASP A 11 20.46 -2.04 -10.25
N ASN A 12 19.85 -2.98 -10.97
CA ASN A 12 20.07 -4.42 -10.87
C ASN A 12 20.30 -5.04 -12.28
N PRO A 13 21.44 -4.76 -12.93
CA PRO A 13 21.63 -5.09 -14.34
C PRO A 13 21.88 -6.60 -14.60
N GLU A 14 22.32 -7.38 -13.62
CA GLU A 14 22.64 -8.80 -13.82
C GLU A 14 21.39 -9.63 -14.10
N LEU A 15 21.38 -10.38 -15.21
CA LEU A 15 20.25 -11.18 -15.67
C LEU A 15 19.83 -12.24 -14.63
N GLY A 16 20.79 -12.90 -13.99
CA GLY A 16 20.54 -13.92 -12.96
C GLY A 16 19.89 -13.39 -11.67
N ARG A 17 19.80 -12.05 -11.49
CA ARG A 17 18.99 -11.46 -10.41
C ARG A 17 17.49 -11.56 -10.65
N TRP A 18 17.07 -11.85 -11.90
CA TRP A 18 15.67 -11.83 -12.33
C TRP A 18 15.09 -13.21 -12.61
N VAL A 19 15.95 -14.21 -12.87
CA VAL A 19 15.52 -15.55 -13.28
C VAL A 19 16.39 -16.64 -12.69
N SER A 20 15.83 -17.85 -12.47
CA SER A 20 16.56 -19.07 -12.14
C SER A 20 15.92 -20.29 -12.79
N PHE A 21 16.75 -21.34 -12.99
CA PHE A 21 16.38 -22.62 -13.57
C PHE A 21 16.79 -23.77 -12.62
N ASP A 22 16.68 -23.52 -11.31
CA ASP A 22 17.15 -24.45 -10.26
C ASP A 22 16.26 -25.68 -10.11
N GLU A 23 14.98 -25.56 -10.52
CA GLU A 23 14.00 -26.65 -10.47
C GLU A 23 13.62 -27.11 -11.87
N PRO A 24 13.84 -28.41 -12.23
CA PRO A 24 13.49 -28.94 -13.54
C PRO A 24 11.98 -28.79 -13.83
N GLY A 25 11.66 -28.24 -14.99
CA GLY A 25 10.28 -27.99 -15.42
C GLY A 25 9.65 -26.71 -14.86
N ILE A 26 10.34 -25.96 -13.99
CA ILE A 26 9.86 -24.69 -13.45
C ILE A 26 10.90 -23.59 -13.70
N VAL A 27 10.47 -22.46 -14.20
CA VAL A 27 11.29 -21.24 -14.28
C VAL A 27 10.98 -20.35 -13.09
N GLY A 28 11.99 -20.12 -12.25
CA GLY A 28 11.91 -19.25 -11.09
C GLY A 28 12.10 -17.80 -11.49
N ILE A 29 11.09 -16.94 -11.27
CA ILE A 29 11.17 -15.50 -11.48
C ILE A 29 11.44 -14.82 -10.15
N ARG A 30 12.41 -13.92 -10.13
CA ARG A 30 12.79 -13.13 -8.96
C ARG A 30 12.34 -11.69 -9.14
N SER A 31 11.74 -11.12 -8.11
CA SER A 31 11.34 -9.71 -8.05
C SER A 31 11.68 -9.14 -6.67
N GLY A 32 12.04 -7.88 -6.61
CA GLY A 32 12.15 -7.13 -5.36
C GLY A 32 10.79 -6.61 -4.86
N LYS A 33 9.73 -6.72 -5.68
CA LYS A 33 8.35 -6.44 -5.25
C LYS A 33 7.75 -7.66 -4.57
N VAL A 34 7.03 -7.41 -3.48
CA VAL A 34 6.51 -8.46 -2.60
C VAL A 34 4.99 -8.58 -2.67
N GLU A 35 4.47 -9.74 -2.31
CA GLU A 35 3.03 -10.01 -2.21
C GLU A 35 2.48 -9.52 -0.87
N LEU A 36 1.49 -8.63 -0.94
CA LEU A 36 0.83 -8.02 0.22
C LEU A 36 -0.67 -8.37 0.28
N GLY A 37 -1.11 -9.29 -0.56
CA GLY A 37 -2.51 -9.62 -0.80
C GLY A 37 -3.05 -9.11 -2.14
N GLN A 38 -2.26 -8.30 -2.87
CA GLN A 38 -2.68 -7.64 -4.10
C GLN A 38 -2.66 -8.56 -5.35
N GLY A 39 -2.05 -9.77 -5.27
CA GLY A 39 -2.00 -10.70 -6.40
C GLY A 39 -0.94 -10.37 -7.44
N ILE A 40 0.07 -9.57 -7.10
CA ILE A 40 1.11 -9.13 -8.04
C ILE A 40 1.94 -10.29 -8.58
N LEU A 41 2.20 -11.32 -7.77
CA LEU A 41 3.00 -12.48 -8.20
C LEU A 41 2.38 -13.16 -9.41
N THR A 42 1.06 -13.29 -9.47
CA THR A 42 0.35 -13.87 -10.62
C THR A 42 0.52 -13.01 -11.86
N ALA A 43 0.38 -11.70 -11.77
CA ALA A 43 0.57 -10.79 -12.90
C ALA A 43 2.03 -10.82 -13.42
N LEU A 44 3.02 -10.86 -12.53
CA LEU A 44 4.42 -10.95 -12.92
C LEU A 44 4.75 -12.30 -13.57
N ALA A 45 4.14 -13.41 -13.11
CA ALA A 45 4.25 -14.72 -13.74
C ALA A 45 3.67 -14.71 -15.17
N GLN A 46 2.51 -14.07 -15.39
CA GLN A 46 1.92 -13.95 -16.72
C GLN A 46 2.83 -13.17 -17.69
N ILE A 47 3.41 -12.06 -17.24
CA ILE A 47 4.35 -11.26 -18.04
C ILE A 47 5.59 -12.10 -18.40
N ALA A 48 6.15 -12.82 -17.44
CA ALA A 48 7.32 -13.67 -17.66
C ALA A 48 7.00 -14.83 -18.60
N ALA A 49 5.84 -15.49 -18.43
CA ALA A 49 5.40 -16.61 -19.26
C ALA A 49 5.28 -16.21 -20.74
N ASP A 50 4.66 -15.07 -21.03
CA ASP A 50 4.53 -14.57 -22.41
C ASP A 50 5.90 -14.30 -23.04
N GLU A 51 6.84 -13.68 -22.33
CA GLU A 51 8.17 -13.39 -22.88
C GLU A 51 9.02 -14.63 -23.07
N LEU A 52 8.83 -15.68 -22.25
CA LEU A 52 9.54 -16.95 -22.34
C LEU A 52 8.82 -18.00 -23.21
N PHE A 53 7.62 -17.71 -23.75
CA PHE A 53 6.74 -18.65 -24.44
C PHE A 53 6.40 -19.89 -23.61
N LEU A 54 6.14 -19.69 -22.32
CA LEU A 54 5.77 -20.74 -21.37
C LEU A 54 4.28 -20.74 -21.09
N ASP A 55 3.74 -21.89 -20.73
CA ASP A 55 2.50 -21.95 -19.96
C ASP A 55 2.74 -21.28 -18.57
N PRO A 56 1.84 -20.42 -18.06
CA PRO A 56 2.00 -19.81 -16.76
C PRO A 56 2.20 -20.79 -15.59
N GLY A 57 1.72 -22.03 -15.73
CA GLY A 57 1.94 -23.10 -14.76
C GLY A 57 3.39 -23.57 -14.64
N LEU A 58 4.25 -23.25 -15.61
CA LEU A 58 5.70 -23.54 -15.60
C LEU A 58 6.52 -22.38 -14.98
N VAL A 59 5.86 -21.34 -14.48
CA VAL A 59 6.51 -20.16 -13.88
C VAL A 59 6.19 -20.10 -12.40
N ALA A 60 7.22 -20.00 -11.55
CA ALA A 60 7.07 -19.76 -10.12
C ALA A 60 7.73 -18.43 -9.72
N LEU A 61 7.09 -17.68 -8.83
CA LEU A 61 7.75 -16.54 -8.19
C LEU A 61 8.52 -17.00 -6.97
N VAL A 62 9.83 -16.78 -6.99
CA VAL A 62 10.72 -17.07 -5.85
C VAL A 62 10.46 -16.04 -4.75
N PRO A 63 10.35 -16.44 -3.46
CA PRO A 63 10.23 -15.46 -2.36
C PRO A 63 11.32 -14.40 -2.43
N CYS A 64 10.92 -13.13 -2.24
CA CYS A 64 11.88 -12.03 -2.25
C CYS A 64 12.87 -12.19 -1.09
N ASP A 65 14.17 -12.10 -1.39
CA ASP A 65 15.28 -12.39 -0.48
C ASP A 65 16.43 -11.43 -0.77
N THR A 66 16.96 -10.79 0.25
CA THR A 66 18.02 -9.79 0.10
C THR A 66 19.35 -10.33 -0.41
N ASP A 67 19.52 -11.65 -0.48
CA ASP A 67 20.73 -12.27 -1.07
C ASP A 67 20.62 -12.44 -2.59
N TRP A 68 19.42 -12.74 -3.09
CA TRP A 68 19.22 -13.20 -4.46
C TRP A 68 18.37 -12.27 -5.33
N SER A 69 17.36 -11.64 -4.75
CA SER A 69 16.42 -10.82 -5.51
C SER A 69 17.01 -9.47 -5.91
N PRO A 70 16.50 -8.83 -6.97
CA PRO A 70 16.85 -7.44 -7.26
C PRO A 70 16.35 -6.51 -6.17
N ASP A 71 17.12 -5.47 -5.81
CA ASP A 71 16.65 -4.41 -4.94
C ASP A 71 15.76 -3.44 -5.73
N GLU A 72 14.45 -3.57 -5.57
CA GLU A 72 13.46 -2.69 -6.16
C GLU A 72 12.80 -1.75 -5.12
N GLY A 73 13.44 -1.59 -3.97
CA GLY A 73 12.97 -0.74 -2.88
C GLY A 73 11.68 -1.24 -2.24
N ILE A 74 10.72 -0.33 -2.03
CA ILE A 74 9.46 -0.63 -1.35
C ILE A 74 8.35 -0.98 -2.35
N THR A 75 7.53 -1.98 -2.04
CA THR A 75 6.30 -2.30 -2.77
C THR A 75 5.19 -1.35 -2.36
N ALA A 76 5.11 -0.20 -3.02
CA ALA A 76 4.18 0.87 -2.68
C ALA A 76 3.80 1.70 -3.90
N GLY A 77 2.73 2.49 -3.77
CA GLY A 77 2.33 3.48 -4.76
C GLY A 77 1.79 2.87 -6.05
N SER A 78 1.31 1.62 -6.04
CA SER A 78 0.71 0.94 -7.20
C SER A 78 1.65 0.85 -8.41
N GLN A 79 2.96 0.62 -8.19
CA GLN A 79 3.97 0.67 -9.26
C GLN A 79 4.51 -0.70 -9.67
N SER A 80 4.08 -1.80 -9.04
CA SER A 80 4.72 -3.11 -9.27
C SER A 80 4.58 -3.59 -10.71
N VAL A 81 3.40 -3.44 -11.34
CA VAL A 81 3.21 -3.78 -12.76
C VAL A 81 4.00 -2.83 -13.66
N GLU A 82 3.97 -1.52 -13.36
CA GLU A 82 4.64 -0.49 -14.16
C GLU A 82 6.17 -0.65 -14.17
N VAL A 83 6.77 -0.93 -13.01
CA VAL A 83 8.23 -0.93 -12.82
C VAL A 83 8.79 -2.34 -12.90
N SER A 84 8.37 -3.26 -12.01
CA SER A 84 8.86 -4.63 -11.98
C SER A 84 8.36 -5.43 -13.17
N GLY A 85 7.10 -5.26 -13.57
CA GLY A 85 6.55 -5.91 -14.75
C GLY A 85 7.30 -5.53 -16.03
N ALA A 86 7.62 -4.24 -16.22
CA ALA A 86 8.43 -3.79 -17.35
C ALA A 86 9.87 -4.34 -17.30
N SER A 87 10.46 -4.42 -16.10
CA SER A 87 11.82 -4.97 -15.90
C SER A 87 11.88 -6.46 -16.19
N ILE A 88 10.94 -7.23 -15.66
CA ILE A 88 10.80 -8.68 -15.91
C ILE A 88 10.59 -8.95 -17.40
N ARG A 89 9.73 -8.15 -18.06
CA ARG A 89 9.51 -8.28 -19.49
C ARG A 89 10.80 -8.23 -20.29
N ILE A 90 11.64 -7.22 -20.06
CA ILE A 90 12.91 -7.02 -20.78
C ILE A 90 13.93 -8.11 -20.38
N ALA A 91 14.05 -8.43 -19.10
CA ALA A 91 14.96 -9.44 -18.60
C ALA A 91 14.62 -10.84 -19.17
N MET A 92 13.33 -11.20 -19.23
CA MET A 92 12.91 -12.51 -19.76
C MET A 92 13.10 -12.60 -21.28
N ALA A 93 12.91 -11.52 -22.02
CA ALA A 93 13.26 -11.49 -23.45
C ALA A 93 14.75 -11.79 -23.66
N GLN A 94 15.64 -11.20 -22.84
CA GLN A 94 17.08 -11.47 -22.91
C GLN A 94 17.44 -12.88 -22.42
N ALA A 95 16.79 -13.40 -21.37
CA ALA A 95 17.00 -14.77 -20.90
C ALA A 95 16.66 -15.78 -21.99
N ARG A 96 15.51 -15.61 -22.67
CA ARG A 96 15.13 -16.44 -23.83
C ARG A 96 16.18 -16.38 -24.93
N ALA A 97 16.65 -15.17 -25.27
CA ALA A 97 17.66 -14.99 -26.31
C ALA A 97 18.97 -15.70 -25.95
N ALA A 98 19.44 -15.62 -24.71
CA ALA A 98 20.65 -16.29 -24.25
C ALA A 98 20.52 -17.83 -24.31
N LEU A 99 19.37 -18.40 -23.96
CA LEU A 99 19.10 -19.83 -24.08
C LEU A 99 19.09 -20.28 -25.55
N ILE A 100 18.50 -19.51 -26.45
CA ILE A 100 18.51 -19.79 -27.90
C ILE A 100 19.93 -19.70 -28.46
N ASP A 101 20.76 -18.76 -28.00
CA ASP A 101 22.16 -18.66 -28.45
C ASP A 101 22.99 -19.89 -28.05
N VAL A 102 22.81 -20.43 -26.83
CA VAL A 102 23.42 -21.68 -26.39
C VAL A 102 22.89 -22.85 -27.23
N ALA A 103 21.60 -22.93 -27.51
CA ALA A 103 21.02 -23.97 -28.36
C ALA A 103 21.59 -23.91 -29.77
N ALA A 104 21.73 -22.74 -30.39
CA ALA A 104 22.32 -22.53 -31.69
C ALA A 104 23.75 -23.06 -31.76
N ALA A 105 24.56 -22.74 -30.75
CA ALA A 105 25.94 -23.23 -30.64
C ALA A 105 26.00 -24.75 -30.49
N ARG A 106 25.16 -25.37 -29.66
CA ARG A 106 25.11 -26.82 -29.48
C ARG A 106 24.68 -27.58 -30.74
N LEU A 107 23.70 -27.02 -31.47
CA LEU A 107 23.16 -27.68 -32.68
C LEU A 107 23.95 -27.35 -33.93
N GLY A 108 24.86 -26.37 -33.90
CA GLY A 108 25.49 -25.82 -35.10
C GLY A 108 24.48 -25.24 -36.09
N ALA A 109 23.36 -24.73 -35.60
CA ALA A 109 22.23 -24.24 -36.38
C ALA A 109 22.17 -22.70 -36.39
N ASP A 110 21.54 -22.14 -37.44
CA ASP A 110 21.26 -20.71 -37.44
C ASP A 110 20.18 -20.35 -36.39
N ARG A 111 20.46 -19.33 -35.63
CA ARG A 111 19.52 -18.75 -34.64
C ARG A 111 18.13 -18.46 -35.23
N ALA A 112 18.07 -18.03 -36.48
CA ALA A 112 16.80 -17.67 -37.16
C ALA A 112 15.86 -18.88 -37.34
N GLY A 113 16.38 -20.12 -37.38
CA GLY A 113 15.55 -21.34 -37.44
C GLY A 113 15.09 -21.82 -36.06
N LEU A 114 15.62 -21.25 -34.97
CA LEU A 114 15.31 -21.69 -33.61
C LEU A 114 14.12 -20.91 -33.01
N SER A 115 13.30 -21.65 -32.32
CA SER A 115 12.18 -21.12 -31.51
C SER A 115 12.06 -21.92 -30.21
N CYS A 116 11.20 -21.47 -29.28
CA CYS A 116 10.91 -22.21 -28.06
C CYS A 116 9.40 -22.29 -27.80
N ARG A 117 9.00 -23.34 -27.08
CA ARG A 117 7.63 -23.51 -26.59
C ARG A 117 7.65 -24.34 -25.32
N ASP A 118 7.07 -23.86 -24.26
CA ASP A 118 6.95 -24.52 -22.95
C ASP A 118 8.27 -25.04 -22.40
N GLY A 119 9.38 -24.35 -22.72
CA GLY A 119 10.74 -24.68 -22.34
C GLY A 119 11.50 -25.53 -23.38
N ASP A 120 10.83 -26.20 -24.31
CA ASP A 120 11.46 -26.97 -25.38
C ASP A 120 12.02 -26.03 -26.46
N ILE A 121 13.18 -26.42 -27.01
CA ILE A 121 13.81 -25.78 -28.17
C ILE A 121 13.39 -26.52 -29.45
N LEU A 122 12.92 -25.74 -30.42
CA LEU A 122 12.48 -26.21 -31.74
C LEU A 122 13.42 -25.66 -32.82
N LEU A 123 13.79 -26.49 -33.80
CA LEU A 123 14.49 -26.08 -35.03
C LEU A 123 13.55 -26.28 -36.21
N ASP A 124 13.23 -25.19 -36.93
CA ASP A 124 12.26 -25.17 -38.03
C ASP A 124 10.90 -25.79 -37.64
N GLY A 125 10.51 -25.57 -36.37
CA GLY A 125 9.28 -26.08 -35.77
C GLY A 125 9.33 -27.54 -35.29
N ALA A 126 10.42 -28.24 -35.47
CA ALA A 126 10.60 -29.61 -35.00
C ALA A 126 11.34 -29.66 -33.65
N PRO A 127 10.95 -30.53 -32.71
CA PRO A 127 11.63 -30.70 -31.43
C PRO A 127 13.10 -31.11 -31.61
N THR A 128 14.01 -30.45 -30.88
CA THR A 128 15.45 -30.76 -30.91
C THR A 128 15.90 -31.72 -29.81
N GLY A 129 15.07 -31.95 -28.80
CA GLY A 129 15.42 -32.67 -27.59
C GLY A 129 16.21 -31.83 -26.57
N LEU A 130 16.42 -30.55 -26.85
CA LEU A 130 16.97 -29.58 -25.89
C LEU A 130 15.86 -28.82 -25.24
N ASP A 131 16.04 -28.45 -23.96
CA ASP A 131 15.13 -27.63 -23.19
C ASP A 131 15.88 -26.54 -22.40
N PHE A 132 15.15 -25.61 -21.81
CA PHE A 132 15.72 -24.49 -21.04
C PHE A 132 16.61 -24.99 -19.88
N TRP A 133 16.21 -26.03 -19.17
CA TRP A 133 16.91 -26.53 -17.98
C TRP A 133 18.23 -27.24 -18.34
N SER A 134 18.28 -27.93 -19.46
CA SER A 134 19.52 -28.55 -19.99
C SER A 134 20.50 -27.51 -20.54
N LEU A 135 20.01 -26.34 -20.98
CA LEU A 135 20.83 -25.27 -21.54
C LEU A 135 21.26 -24.22 -20.49
N ALA A 136 20.46 -24.01 -19.46
CA ALA A 136 20.69 -22.98 -18.44
C ALA A 136 22.08 -23.04 -17.77
N PRO A 137 22.70 -24.20 -17.50
CA PRO A 137 24.06 -24.29 -16.94
C PRO A 137 25.15 -23.69 -17.84
N GLU A 138 24.92 -23.53 -19.14
CA GLU A 138 25.88 -22.97 -20.08
C GLU A 138 25.68 -21.47 -20.35
N VAL A 139 24.59 -20.87 -19.84
CA VAL A 139 24.32 -19.44 -19.97
C VAL A 139 25.15 -18.69 -18.95
N ASP A 140 25.78 -17.57 -19.36
CA ASP A 140 26.37 -16.61 -18.42
C ASP A 140 25.27 -15.74 -17.84
N TRP A 141 24.77 -16.11 -16.67
CA TRP A 141 23.72 -15.36 -15.96
C TRP A 141 24.22 -14.06 -15.31
N ARG A 142 25.54 -13.80 -15.30
CA ARG A 142 26.13 -12.53 -14.83
C ARG A 142 26.13 -11.44 -15.90
N GLN A 143 25.78 -11.78 -17.15
CA GLN A 143 25.62 -10.77 -18.19
C GLN A 143 24.59 -9.73 -17.79
N HIS A 144 24.83 -8.48 -18.22
CA HIS A 144 23.91 -7.39 -17.97
C HIS A 144 22.76 -7.36 -18.97
N VAL A 145 21.57 -7.01 -18.51
CA VAL A 145 20.41 -6.78 -19.38
C VAL A 145 20.64 -5.52 -20.20
N SER A 146 20.71 -5.65 -21.53
CA SER A 146 21.03 -4.53 -22.44
C SER A 146 19.80 -3.74 -22.88
N GLY A 147 18.63 -4.42 -22.95
CA GLY A 147 17.40 -3.86 -23.55
C GLY A 147 17.36 -3.90 -25.08
N ASP A 148 18.38 -4.47 -25.73
CA ASP A 148 18.44 -4.55 -27.19
C ASP A 148 17.63 -5.73 -27.77
N VAL A 149 17.31 -6.71 -26.92
CA VAL A 149 16.50 -7.86 -27.33
C VAL A 149 15.03 -7.46 -27.45
N PRO A 150 14.40 -7.67 -28.61
CA PRO A 150 13.00 -7.33 -28.79
C PRO A 150 12.09 -8.11 -27.83
N VAL A 151 11.22 -7.38 -27.16
CA VAL A 151 10.12 -7.96 -26.35
C VAL A 151 8.96 -8.38 -27.25
N GLN A 152 8.11 -9.28 -26.75
CA GLN A 152 6.93 -9.72 -27.49
C GLN A 152 5.97 -8.55 -27.78
N PRO A 153 5.43 -8.45 -29.01
CA PRO A 153 4.37 -7.50 -29.29
C PRO A 153 3.09 -7.88 -28.54
N VAL A 154 2.29 -6.90 -28.14
CA VAL A 154 1.04 -7.12 -27.37
C VAL A 154 0.11 -8.13 -28.05
N GLY A 155 0.03 -8.13 -29.39
CA GLY A 155 -0.79 -9.09 -30.16
C GLY A 155 -0.32 -10.54 -30.11
N ALA A 156 0.87 -10.82 -29.55
CA ALA A 156 1.40 -12.18 -29.36
C ALA A 156 1.19 -12.73 -27.94
N TYR A 157 0.65 -11.92 -27.02
CA TYR A 157 0.38 -12.35 -25.66
C TYR A 157 -0.68 -13.45 -25.60
N ARG A 158 -0.49 -14.39 -24.68
CA ARG A 158 -1.39 -15.53 -24.42
C ARG A 158 -1.87 -15.56 -22.99
N ALA A 159 -1.03 -15.11 -22.05
CA ALA A 159 -1.32 -15.07 -20.64
C ALA A 159 -1.72 -13.67 -20.15
N VAL A 160 -1.03 -12.63 -20.62
CA VAL A 160 -1.38 -11.23 -20.33
C VAL A 160 -2.70 -10.88 -21.01
N GLY A 161 -3.64 -10.32 -20.23
CA GLY A 161 -5.00 -10.00 -20.67
C GLY A 161 -6.03 -11.05 -20.27
N GLU A 162 -5.59 -12.22 -19.84
CA GLU A 162 -6.45 -13.32 -19.40
C GLU A 162 -6.53 -13.40 -17.87
N SER A 163 -7.66 -13.88 -17.36
CA SER A 163 -7.86 -14.07 -15.93
C SER A 163 -7.24 -15.40 -15.47
N HIS A 164 -6.09 -15.33 -14.82
CA HIS A 164 -5.46 -16.49 -14.19
C HIS A 164 -5.71 -16.51 -12.68
N PRO A 165 -5.99 -17.69 -12.11
CA PRO A 165 -6.11 -17.85 -10.66
C PRO A 165 -4.82 -17.46 -9.95
N ARG A 166 -4.95 -16.91 -8.76
CA ARG A 166 -3.79 -16.52 -7.94
C ARG A 166 -2.93 -17.74 -7.60
N ILE A 167 -1.63 -17.67 -7.96
CA ILE A 167 -0.65 -18.75 -7.76
C ILE A 167 -0.32 -18.99 -6.27
N ASP A 168 -0.55 -18.00 -5.40
CA ASP A 168 -0.24 -18.05 -3.96
C ASP A 168 -1.39 -18.60 -3.10
N MET A 169 -2.54 -18.97 -3.68
CA MET A 169 -3.71 -19.36 -2.89
C MET A 169 -3.66 -20.80 -2.36
N ALA A 170 -3.00 -21.71 -3.06
CA ALA A 170 -2.96 -23.11 -2.62
C ALA A 170 -2.25 -23.30 -1.27
N PRO A 171 -1.02 -22.77 -1.06
CA PRO A 171 -0.36 -22.80 0.24
C PRO A 171 -1.18 -22.08 1.34
N LYS A 172 -1.79 -20.93 1.03
CA LYS A 172 -2.58 -20.15 2.00
C LYS A 172 -3.80 -20.93 2.50
N ARG A 173 -4.50 -21.63 1.61
CA ARG A 173 -5.61 -22.51 2.01
C ARG A 173 -5.16 -23.78 2.72
N GLY A 174 -3.94 -24.23 2.46
CA GLY A 174 -3.33 -25.38 3.09
C GLY A 174 -2.73 -25.14 4.47
N GLY A 175 -2.74 -23.90 4.99
CA GLY A 175 -2.19 -23.54 6.30
C GLY A 175 -0.65 -23.49 6.34
N SER A 176 0.00 -23.14 5.21
CA SER A 176 1.44 -23.00 5.09
C SER A 176 1.87 -21.73 4.32
N GLY A 177 0.92 -20.87 3.97
CA GLY A 177 1.15 -19.75 3.07
C GLY A 177 1.36 -18.41 3.75
N PHE A 178 1.25 -18.32 5.06
CA PHE A 178 1.44 -17.08 5.81
C PHE A 178 2.65 -17.16 6.74
N ILE A 179 3.20 -16.00 7.08
CA ILE A 179 4.30 -15.90 8.05
C ILE A 179 3.94 -16.52 9.41
N HIS A 180 2.67 -16.49 9.77
CA HIS A 180 2.14 -17.10 11.00
C HIS A 180 2.25 -18.62 11.00
N ASP A 181 2.26 -19.25 9.81
CA ASP A 181 2.34 -20.70 9.64
C ASP A 181 3.81 -21.20 9.61
N LEU A 182 4.78 -20.28 9.46
CA LEU A 182 6.18 -20.61 9.32
C LEU A 182 6.69 -21.23 10.62
N SER A 183 7.27 -22.42 10.55
CA SER A 183 7.83 -23.12 11.71
C SER A 183 9.28 -23.50 11.48
N LEU A 184 10.12 -23.38 12.50
CA LEU A 184 11.52 -23.74 12.51
C LEU A 184 11.80 -24.71 13.68
N PRO A 185 12.72 -25.66 13.53
CA PRO A 185 13.07 -26.54 14.64
C PRO A 185 13.55 -25.76 15.87
N GLY A 186 12.97 -26.05 17.03
CA GLY A 186 13.33 -25.37 18.28
C GLY A 186 12.80 -23.92 18.41
N LEU A 187 11.79 -23.56 17.62
CA LEU A 187 11.19 -22.23 17.61
C LEU A 187 10.71 -21.81 19.00
N LEU A 188 11.18 -20.65 19.46
CA LEU A 188 10.68 -19.96 20.63
C LEU A 188 9.64 -18.92 20.24
N HIS A 189 8.67 -18.70 21.12
CA HIS A 189 7.64 -17.68 20.97
C HIS A 189 7.99 -16.46 21.82
N ALA A 190 7.72 -15.27 21.31
CA ALA A 190 7.98 -14.03 22.01
C ALA A 190 6.87 -13.00 21.82
N ARG A 191 6.67 -12.17 22.85
CA ARG A 191 5.87 -10.95 22.82
C ARG A 191 6.63 -9.81 23.45
N VAL A 192 6.51 -8.62 22.86
CA VAL A 192 7.13 -7.41 23.40
C VAL A 192 6.10 -6.67 24.24
N VAL A 193 6.43 -6.39 25.49
CA VAL A 193 5.61 -5.52 26.36
C VAL A 193 5.83 -4.07 25.93
N ARG A 194 4.83 -3.49 25.32
CA ARG A 194 4.91 -2.16 24.73
C ARG A 194 4.79 -1.06 25.78
N GLN A 195 5.48 0.05 25.53
CA GLN A 195 5.31 1.28 26.29
C GLN A 195 3.83 1.72 26.27
N PRO A 196 3.23 2.09 27.39
CA PRO A 196 1.82 2.51 27.46
C PRO A 196 1.55 3.80 26.68
N PHE A 197 2.56 4.62 26.47
CA PHE A 197 2.58 5.79 25.58
C PHE A 197 3.99 5.95 25.01
N ARG A 198 4.13 6.63 23.89
CA ARG A 198 5.43 6.80 23.21
C ARG A 198 6.46 7.45 24.12
N LEU A 199 7.65 6.82 24.24
CA LEU A 199 8.79 7.26 25.04
C LEU A 199 8.58 7.16 26.57
N ALA A 200 7.62 6.38 27.06
CA ALA A 200 7.61 5.99 28.47
C ALA A 200 8.91 5.27 28.84
N ARG A 201 9.42 5.51 30.04
CA ARG A 201 10.61 4.83 30.58
C ARG A 201 10.19 3.58 31.36
N LEU A 202 10.83 2.46 31.09
CA LEU A 202 10.66 1.27 31.91
C LEU A 202 11.38 1.45 33.25
N ALA A 203 10.63 1.69 34.31
CA ALA A 203 11.17 1.93 35.65
C ALA A 203 11.55 0.63 36.35
N ASP A 204 10.64 -0.34 36.36
CA ASP A 204 10.83 -1.60 37.08
C ASP A 204 10.17 -2.78 36.40
N VAL A 205 10.71 -3.99 36.66
CA VAL A 205 10.12 -5.28 36.27
C VAL A 205 10.21 -6.22 37.48
N ASN A 206 9.06 -6.70 37.94
CA ASN A 206 8.99 -7.63 39.05
C ASN A 206 9.20 -9.09 38.59
N ASP A 207 10.44 -9.45 38.32
CA ASP A 207 10.82 -10.79 37.85
C ASP A 207 10.36 -11.90 38.82
N ALA A 208 10.43 -11.66 40.14
CA ALA A 208 10.04 -12.64 41.15
C ALA A 208 8.52 -12.94 41.08
N TRP A 209 7.68 -11.96 40.79
CA TRP A 209 6.26 -12.16 40.54
C TRP A 209 6.03 -12.98 39.30
N LEU A 210 6.69 -12.61 38.19
CA LEU A 210 6.56 -13.26 36.89
C LEU A 210 6.97 -14.74 36.98
N GLN A 211 8.13 -15.05 37.56
CA GLN A 211 8.63 -16.42 37.69
C GLN A 211 7.73 -17.32 38.54
N ARG A 212 7.11 -16.77 39.61
CA ARG A 212 6.13 -17.53 40.39
C ARG A 212 4.84 -17.81 39.61
N ARG A 213 4.40 -16.88 38.78
CA ARG A 213 3.10 -16.94 38.10
C ARG A 213 3.18 -17.64 36.73
N HIS A 214 4.30 -17.43 36.03
CA HIS A 214 4.56 -17.93 34.67
C HIS A 214 5.95 -18.58 34.62
N PRO A 215 6.16 -19.74 35.29
CA PRO A 215 7.44 -20.43 35.29
C PRO A 215 7.78 -20.88 33.87
N GLY A 216 9.03 -20.65 33.44
CA GLY A 216 9.49 -20.97 32.07
C GLY A 216 9.42 -19.81 31.09
N ILE A 217 8.93 -18.65 31.48
CA ILE A 217 9.03 -17.43 30.68
C ILE A 217 10.35 -16.72 31.02
N THR A 218 11.14 -16.47 29.98
CA THR A 218 12.36 -15.67 30.04
C THR A 218 12.03 -14.20 29.78
N VAL A 219 12.59 -13.31 30.60
CA VAL A 219 12.49 -11.85 30.40
C VAL A 219 13.78 -11.37 29.75
N LEU A 220 13.64 -10.64 28.64
CA LEU A 220 14.73 -9.92 28.00
C LEU A 220 14.48 -8.42 28.12
N ARG A 221 15.41 -7.73 28.78
CA ARG A 221 15.36 -6.28 28.98
C ARG A 221 16.57 -5.61 28.36
N LYS A 222 16.35 -4.57 27.55
CA LYS A 222 17.41 -3.73 26.98
C LYS A 222 16.95 -2.28 26.93
N ASN A 223 17.43 -1.45 27.86
CA ASN A 223 16.88 -0.11 28.10
C ASN A 223 15.37 -0.16 28.37
N ASP A 224 14.55 0.48 27.54
CA ASP A 224 13.08 0.47 27.64
C ASP A 224 12.43 -0.64 26.78
N PHE A 225 13.22 -1.47 26.11
CA PHE A 225 12.72 -2.66 25.41
C PHE A 225 12.56 -3.81 26.41
N LEU A 226 11.39 -4.43 26.39
CA LEU A 226 11.05 -5.57 27.27
C LEU A 226 10.37 -6.65 26.43
N ALA A 227 10.91 -7.87 26.44
CA ALA A 227 10.30 -9.01 25.76
C ALA A 227 10.14 -10.19 26.73
N LEU A 228 9.08 -10.96 26.50
CA LEU A 228 8.77 -12.23 27.16
C LEU A 228 8.98 -13.33 26.14
N VAL A 229 9.76 -14.35 26.48
CA VAL A 229 10.14 -15.44 25.58
C VAL A 229 9.91 -16.78 26.26
N GLY A 230 9.36 -17.75 25.53
CA GLY A 230 9.15 -19.11 26.02
C GLY A 230 8.94 -20.13 24.91
N PRO A 231 9.03 -21.43 25.22
CA PRO A 231 8.80 -22.49 24.24
C PRO A 231 7.32 -22.71 23.91
N ASP A 232 6.41 -22.22 24.76
CA ASP A 232 4.96 -22.35 24.61
C ASP A 232 4.32 -21.00 24.29
N GLU A 233 3.63 -20.93 23.15
CA GLU A 233 2.98 -19.69 22.67
C GLU A 233 1.89 -19.21 23.64
N TYR A 234 1.08 -20.14 24.18
CA TYR A 234 0.04 -19.80 25.12
C TYR A 234 0.60 -19.25 26.45
N GLY A 235 1.67 -19.86 26.98
CA GLY A 235 2.34 -19.38 28.18
C GLY A 235 2.91 -17.95 28.01
N VAL A 236 3.52 -17.66 26.86
CA VAL A 236 4.00 -16.30 26.54
C VAL A 236 2.84 -15.32 26.42
N HIS A 237 1.74 -15.71 25.76
CA HIS A 237 0.54 -14.88 25.64
C HIS A 237 -0.08 -14.59 27.02
N ALA A 238 -0.23 -15.59 27.86
CA ALA A 238 -0.79 -15.45 29.20
C ALA A 238 0.05 -14.51 30.10
N ALA A 239 1.38 -14.62 30.02
CA ALA A 239 2.29 -13.73 30.72
C ALA A 239 2.19 -12.29 30.20
N HIS A 240 2.11 -12.11 28.88
CA HIS A 240 1.96 -10.80 28.25
C HIS A 240 0.63 -10.11 28.65
N ALA A 241 -0.46 -10.86 28.72
CA ALA A 241 -1.77 -10.33 29.14
C ALA A 241 -1.79 -9.81 30.60
N GLU A 242 -0.85 -10.25 31.43
CA GLU A 242 -0.70 -9.79 32.83
C GLU A 242 0.47 -8.78 32.99
N ALA A 243 0.98 -8.20 31.88
CA ALA A 243 2.19 -7.34 31.91
C ALA A 243 2.08 -6.15 32.88
N ASP A 244 0.92 -5.55 33.01
CA ASP A 244 0.67 -4.43 33.91
C ASP A 244 0.86 -4.79 35.42
N ARG A 245 0.87 -6.09 35.76
CA ARG A 245 1.03 -6.56 37.13
C ARG A 245 2.49 -6.66 37.60
N PHE A 246 3.42 -6.67 36.65
CA PHE A 246 4.84 -6.85 36.95
C PHE A 246 5.74 -5.79 36.30
N THR A 247 5.19 -4.87 35.50
CA THR A 247 5.94 -3.75 34.92
C THR A 247 5.52 -2.42 35.52
N ALA A 248 6.46 -1.52 35.68
CA ALA A 248 6.22 -0.15 36.04
C ALA A 248 6.81 0.79 34.97
N TRP A 249 5.98 1.70 34.48
CA TRP A 249 6.38 2.68 33.46
C TRP A 249 6.22 4.09 34.01
N GLU A 250 7.13 4.98 33.64
CA GLU A 250 7.13 6.37 34.05
C GLU A 250 7.15 7.31 32.86
N GLU A 251 6.56 8.49 33.03
CA GLU A 251 6.80 9.59 32.10
C GLU A 251 8.28 10.01 32.17
N ALA A 252 8.83 10.32 31.00
CA ALA A 252 10.17 10.86 30.85
C ALA A 252 10.08 12.27 30.25
N PRO A 253 9.85 13.31 31.08
CA PRO A 253 9.73 14.68 30.60
C PRO A 253 10.97 15.10 29.78
N GLY A 254 10.75 15.75 28.63
CA GLY A 254 11.84 16.19 27.76
C GLY A 254 12.36 15.17 26.76
N ARG A 255 11.94 13.90 26.80
CA ARG A 255 12.24 12.92 25.74
C ARG A 255 11.48 13.22 24.45
N TRP A 256 10.22 13.69 24.54
CA TRP A 256 9.43 14.07 23.38
C TRP A 256 9.80 15.47 22.88
N ARG A 257 10.04 15.58 21.59
CA ARG A 257 10.17 16.85 20.87
C ARG A 257 9.46 16.71 19.54
N PRO A 258 8.57 17.67 19.17
CA PRO A 258 8.06 17.73 17.81
C PRO A 258 9.20 17.85 16.81
N ALA A 259 9.16 17.08 15.73
CA ALA A 259 10.14 17.21 14.67
C ALA A 259 9.98 18.55 13.94
N GLU A 260 11.10 19.10 13.45
CA GLU A 260 11.06 20.28 12.58
C GLU A 260 10.43 19.94 11.23
N THR A 261 9.71 20.90 10.66
CA THR A 261 9.13 20.82 9.32
C THR A 261 9.56 22.01 8.48
N ALA A 262 9.41 21.90 7.17
CA ALA A 262 9.68 23.00 6.23
C ALA A 262 8.68 24.17 6.33
N GLY A 263 7.72 24.12 7.26
CA GLY A 263 6.62 25.06 7.30
C GLY A 263 5.56 24.77 6.22
N GLU A 264 4.92 25.81 5.71
CA GLU A 264 4.00 25.68 4.57
C GLU A 264 4.81 25.59 3.26
N THR A 265 4.49 24.56 2.46
CA THR A 265 5.15 24.33 1.17
C THR A 265 4.12 24.57 0.05
N VAL A 266 4.48 25.42 -0.92
CA VAL A 266 3.69 25.64 -2.13
C VAL A 266 3.99 24.51 -3.11
N ILE A 267 3.01 23.65 -3.35
CA ILE A 267 3.10 22.52 -4.28
C ILE A 267 2.77 22.96 -5.71
N ARG A 268 1.76 23.81 -5.85
CA ARG A 268 1.41 24.45 -7.13
C ARG A 268 1.27 25.96 -6.89
N PRO A 269 2.18 26.77 -7.41
CA PRO A 269 2.00 28.22 -7.40
C PRO A 269 0.92 28.60 -8.40
N GLY A 270 0.04 29.53 -8.01
CA GLY A 270 -1.00 30.06 -8.87
C GLY A 270 -1.42 31.42 -8.34
N THR A 271 -1.80 32.33 -9.22
CA THR A 271 -2.50 33.56 -8.86
C THR A 271 -3.98 33.24 -8.79
N VAL A 272 -4.56 33.31 -7.60
CA VAL A 272 -6.00 33.32 -7.44
C VAL A 272 -6.48 34.67 -7.94
N PRO A 273 -7.41 34.73 -8.92
CA PRO A 273 -7.95 36.01 -9.38
C PRO A 273 -8.50 36.81 -8.21
N SER A 274 -8.17 38.09 -8.13
CA SER A 274 -8.67 39.02 -7.11
C SER A 274 -10.03 39.63 -7.46
N SER A 275 -10.63 39.20 -8.57
CA SER A 275 -11.95 39.63 -8.96
C SER A 275 -13.01 38.87 -8.17
N PRO A 276 -13.92 39.52 -7.45
CA PRO A 276 -14.98 38.81 -6.76
C PRO A 276 -15.83 38.05 -7.80
N GLY A 277 -15.90 36.73 -7.66
CA GLY A 277 -16.78 35.89 -8.45
C GLY A 277 -18.26 36.17 -8.10
N ALA A 278 -19.17 35.61 -8.91
CA ALA A 278 -20.60 35.75 -8.66
C ALA A 278 -21.04 35.01 -7.39
N ALA A 279 -20.43 33.89 -7.08
CA ALA A 279 -20.61 33.05 -5.89
C ALA A 279 -19.34 32.24 -5.60
N GLY A 280 -19.19 31.74 -4.39
CA GLY A 280 -18.02 30.96 -4.01
C GLY A 280 -18.23 30.16 -2.74
N ILE A 281 -17.23 29.34 -2.42
CA ILE A 281 -17.13 28.55 -1.20
C ILE A 281 -15.82 28.84 -0.47
N ASP A 282 -15.87 28.82 0.85
CA ASP A 282 -14.73 28.76 1.75
C ASP A 282 -15.07 27.70 2.81
N VAL A 283 -14.58 26.48 2.60
CA VAL A 283 -15.02 25.31 3.34
C VAL A 283 -13.84 24.45 3.76
N ARG A 284 -14.02 23.67 4.82
CA ARG A 284 -13.00 22.75 5.32
C ARG A 284 -13.53 21.34 5.38
N TYR A 285 -12.68 20.42 4.98
CA TYR A 285 -12.89 18.99 5.06
C TYR A 285 -11.86 18.36 6.00
N SER A 286 -12.23 17.27 6.68
CA SER A 286 -11.31 16.59 7.58
C SER A 286 -11.42 15.07 7.53
N ARG A 287 -10.35 14.41 7.96
CA ARG A 287 -10.28 12.97 8.18
C ARG A 287 -9.55 12.68 9.48
N ALA A 288 -10.12 11.83 10.32
CA ALA A 288 -9.47 11.29 11.50
C ALA A 288 -8.29 10.36 11.15
N ARG A 289 -7.51 9.94 12.16
CA ARG A 289 -6.52 8.86 12.01
C ARG A 289 -7.23 7.54 11.76
N VAL A 290 -6.60 6.70 10.95
CA VAL A 290 -7.12 5.38 10.56
C VAL A 290 -6.04 4.33 10.79
N ALA A 291 -6.39 3.18 11.37
CA ALA A 291 -5.46 2.08 11.53
C ALA A 291 -5.30 1.29 10.23
N HIS A 292 -4.19 0.56 10.07
CA HIS A 292 -4.02 -0.38 8.95
C HIS A 292 -4.98 -1.56 9.08
N ALA A 293 -5.24 -1.98 10.31
CA ALA A 293 -6.24 -2.99 10.66
C ALA A 293 -6.10 -4.30 9.85
N SER A 294 -4.86 -4.77 9.68
CA SER A 294 -4.59 -6.06 9.06
C SER A 294 -5.30 -7.19 9.82
N ILE A 295 -5.93 -8.13 9.10
CA ILE A 295 -6.72 -9.21 9.73
C ILE A 295 -5.85 -10.10 10.62
N GLY A 296 -4.67 -10.51 10.17
CA GLY A 296 -3.66 -11.13 11.04
C GLY A 296 -2.74 -10.06 11.63
N PRO A 297 -2.49 -10.05 12.95
CA PRO A 297 -1.54 -9.14 13.58
C PRO A 297 -0.13 -9.30 13.03
N SER A 298 0.69 -8.27 13.17
CA SER A 298 2.07 -8.27 12.71
C SER A 298 2.90 -9.39 13.33
N CYS A 299 3.68 -10.08 12.50
CA CYS A 299 4.48 -11.24 12.87
C CYS A 299 5.84 -11.19 12.18
N ALA A 300 6.87 -11.65 12.87
CA ALA A 300 8.19 -11.86 12.29
C ALA A 300 8.90 -13.03 12.94
N LEU A 301 9.81 -13.67 12.22
CA LEU A 301 10.74 -14.64 12.76
C LEU A 301 12.16 -14.12 12.61
N ALA A 302 13.03 -14.47 13.55
CA ALA A 302 14.46 -14.19 13.42
C ALA A 302 15.29 -15.34 13.98
N TRP A 303 16.45 -15.55 13.38
CA TRP A 303 17.39 -16.58 13.79
C TRP A 303 18.82 -16.09 13.59
N LEU A 304 19.58 -16.02 14.68
CA LEU A 304 21.02 -15.81 14.63
C LEU A 304 21.72 -17.17 14.64
N ASP A 305 22.22 -17.58 13.48
CA ASP A 305 22.98 -18.83 13.34
C ASP A 305 24.32 -18.56 12.67
N ALA A 306 25.38 -19.21 13.16
CA ALA A 306 26.74 -19.08 12.66
C ALA A 306 27.21 -17.63 12.41
N GLY A 307 26.76 -16.70 13.24
CA GLY A 307 27.10 -15.26 13.15
C GLY A 307 26.29 -14.47 12.13
N ARG A 308 25.30 -15.08 11.51
CA ARG A 308 24.41 -14.44 10.54
C ARG A 308 22.98 -14.38 11.06
N LEU A 309 22.40 -13.17 11.03
CA LEU A 309 21.01 -12.92 11.42
C LEU A 309 20.10 -13.05 10.18
N THR A 310 19.23 -14.05 10.16
CA THR A 310 18.16 -14.19 9.17
C THR A 310 16.83 -13.78 9.77
N VAL A 311 16.10 -12.90 9.07
CA VAL A 311 14.80 -12.37 9.49
C VAL A 311 13.76 -12.67 8.42
N TRP A 312 12.63 -13.26 8.80
CA TRP A 312 11.44 -13.39 7.96
C TRP A 312 10.42 -12.33 8.35
N SER A 313 9.94 -11.58 7.37
CA SER A 313 9.02 -10.47 7.60
C SER A 313 8.03 -10.31 6.45
N HIS A 314 6.84 -9.83 6.76
CA HIS A 314 5.85 -9.41 5.76
C HIS A 314 5.93 -7.91 5.42
N SER A 315 7.11 -7.33 5.58
CA SER A 315 7.39 -5.93 5.21
C SER A 315 7.15 -5.66 3.73
N GLN A 316 6.72 -4.44 3.40
CA GLN A 316 6.63 -3.97 2.02
C GLN A 316 8.00 -3.79 1.33
N GLY A 317 9.10 -3.72 2.09
CA GLY A 317 10.44 -3.46 1.56
C GLY A 317 11.52 -4.09 2.40
N ILE A 318 11.93 -5.31 2.05
CA ILE A 318 12.91 -6.06 2.83
C ILE A 318 14.34 -5.48 2.75
N PHE A 319 14.70 -4.80 1.65
CA PHE A 319 16.02 -4.18 1.50
C PHE A 319 16.18 -2.96 2.43
N PRO A 320 15.28 -1.96 2.44
CA PRO A 320 15.34 -0.88 3.42
C PRO A 320 15.18 -1.37 4.86
N LEU A 321 14.36 -2.41 5.12
CA LEU A 321 14.23 -3.03 6.43
C LEU A 321 15.56 -3.66 6.90
N ARG A 322 16.26 -4.39 6.01
CA ARG A 322 17.59 -4.94 6.27
C ARG A 322 18.58 -3.87 6.73
N ALA A 323 18.62 -2.76 5.99
CA ALA A 323 19.50 -1.63 6.32
C ALA A 323 19.16 -1.01 7.69
N GLN A 324 17.87 -0.90 8.02
CA GLN A 324 17.43 -0.37 9.32
C GLN A 324 17.75 -1.32 10.47
N ILE A 325 17.51 -2.63 10.31
CA ILE A 325 17.89 -3.63 11.32
C ILE A 325 19.39 -3.58 11.57
N ALA A 326 20.22 -3.61 10.52
CA ALA A 326 21.66 -3.52 10.63
C ALA A 326 22.10 -2.24 11.37
N GLY A 327 21.58 -1.09 10.96
CA GLY A 327 21.89 0.21 11.58
C GLY A 327 21.41 0.35 13.02
N CYS A 328 20.22 -0.17 13.36
CA CYS A 328 19.70 -0.15 14.73
C CYS A 328 20.51 -1.04 15.69
N LEU A 329 21.04 -2.15 15.19
CA LEU A 329 21.73 -3.14 16.01
C LEU A 329 23.26 -3.07 15.91
N GLY A 330 23.80 -2.14 15.10
CA GLY A 330 25.24 -1.99 14.92
C GLY A 330 25.90 -3.17 14.20
N LEU A 331 25.16 -3.79 13.27
CA LEU A 331 25.64 -4.93 12.50
C LEU A 331 26.11 -4.49 11.11
N GLU A 332 27.07 -5.24 10.56
CA GLU A 332 27.39 -5.13 9.15
C GLU A 332 26.21 -5.56 8.27
N LEU A 333 25.97 -4.88 7.18
CA LEU A 333 24.86 -5.19 6.28
C LEU A 333 24.89 -6.64 5.79
N SER A 334 26.08 -7.18 5.49
CA SER A 334 26.29 -8.57 5.06
C SER A 334 25.96 -9.62 6.13
N ALA A 335 25.97 -9.23 7.41
CA ALA A 335 25.60 -10.12 8.50
C ALA A 335 24.08 -10.27 8.69
N VAL A 336 23.27 -9.46 7.96
CA VAL A 336 21.81 -9.48 8.04
C VAL A 336 21.23 -9.95 6.71
N ARG A 337 20.33 -10.93 6.73
CA ARG A 337 19.52 -11.40 5.62
C ARG A 337 18.05 -11.21 5.95
N VAL A 338 17.25 -10.67 5.05
CA VAL A 338 15.80 -10.57 5.20
C VAL A 338 15.11 -11.31 4.08
N ILE A 339 14.16 -12.16 4.42
CA ILE A 339 13.36 -12.97 3.51
C ILE A 339 11.90 -12.53 3.66
N HIS A 340 11.23 -12.23 2.54
CA HIS A 340 9.81 -11.92 2.59
C HIS A 340 8.98 -13.19 2.80
N ALA A 341 8.03 -13.10 3.74
CA ALA A 341 6.97 -14.09 3.93
C ALA A 341 5.61 -13.37 3.91
N HIS A 342 4.58 -14.03 3.40
CA HIS A 342 3.28 -13.36 3.20
C HIS A 342 2.58 -13.06 4.52
N GLY A 343 2.09 -11.83 4.70
CA GLY A 343 1.22 -11.42 5.80
C GLY A 343 -0.26 -11.52 5.47
N SER A 344 -1.11 -11.39 6.47
CA SER A 344 -2.58 -11.43 6.34
C SER A 344 -3.18 -10.03 6.19
N GLY A 345 -2.63 -9.22 5.33
CA GLY A 345 -2.96 -7.82 5.09
C GLY A 345 -1.76 -6.92 5.34
N CYS A 346 -1.82 -5.70 4.77
CA CYS A 346 -0.74 -4.73 4.89
C CYS A 346 -1.30 -3.30 4.93
N TYR A 347 -1.81 -2.83 3.79
CA TYR A 347 -2.45 -1.51 3.59
C TYR A 347 -1.54 -0.30 3.84
N GLY A 348 -0.23 -0.49 3.89
CA GLY A 348 0.76 0.54 4.11
C GLY A 348 1.85 0.11 5.10
N HIS A 349 2.47 1.07 5.78
CA HIS A 349 3.48 0.82 6.80
C HIS A 349 2.82 0.45 8.14
N ASN A 350 2.43 -0.82 8.27
CA ASN A 350 1.89 -1.42 9.49
C ASN A 350 3.02 -1.89 10.43
N GLY A 351 2.70 -2.66 11.47
CA GLY A 351 3.65 -3.18 12.46
C GLY A 351 4.64 -4.25 11.97
N ALA A 352 4.62 -4.63 10.66
CA ALA A 352 5.51 -5.67 10.12
C ALA A 352 7.00 -5.36 10.32
N ASP A 353 7.40 -4.13 10.06
CA ASP A 353 8.79 -3.67 10.21
C ASP A 353 9.18 -3.60 11.70
N ASP A 354 8.25 -3.18 12.58
CA ASP A 354 8.43 -3.20 14.03
C ASP A 354 8.64 -4.62 14.54
N ALA A 355 7.77 -5.57 14.16
CA ALA A 355 7.87 -6.98 14.58
C ALA A 355 9.18 -7.62 14.11
N ALA A 356 9.67 -7.24 12.92
CA ALA A 356 10.96 -7.71 12.40
C ALA A 356 12.15 -7.23 13.24
N LEU A 357 12.15 -5.95 13.65
CA LEU A 357 13.19 -5.43 14.55
C LEU A 357 13.09 -6.06 15.94
N ASP A 358 11.88 -6.27 16.47
CA ASP A 358 11.65 -6.95 17.73
C ASP A 358 12.27 -8.36 17.74
N ALA A 359 11.95 -9.15 16.70
CA ALA A 359 12.47 -10.50 16.55
C ALA A 359 14.01 -10.51 16.42
N ALA A 360 14.56 -9.55 15.67
CA ALA A 360 16.00 -9.39 15.51
C ALA A 360 16.71 -9.07 16.82
N ILE A 361 16.16 -8.16 17.65
CA ILE A 361 16.70 -7.83 18.99
C ILE A 361 16.74 -9.09 19.86
N ILE A 362 15.65 -9.85 19.91
CA ILE A 362 15.53 -11.05 20.72
C ILE A 362 16.48 -12.15 20.25
N ALA A 363 16.57 -12.38 18.94
CA ALA A 363 17.45 -13.40 18.35
C ALA A 363 18.95 -13.14 18.65
N LEU A 364 19.37 -11.88 18.75
CA LEU A 364 20.74 -11.52 19.14
C LEU A 364 21.08 -11.91 20.59
N GLU A 365 20.08 -11.91 21.47
CA GLU A 365 20.25 -12.33 22.87
C GLU A 365 20.14 -13.85 23.06
N LEU A 366 19.68 -14.59 22.03
CA LEU A 366 19.44 -16.04 22.04
C LEU A 366 20.09 -16.74 20.83
N PRO A 367 21.44 -16.67 20.67
CA PRO A 367 22.12 -17.27 19.53
C PRO A 367 21.81 -18.77 19.38
N GLY A 368 21.58 -19.23 18.14
CA GLY A 368 21.23 -20.60 17.82
C GLY A 368 19.76 -20.97 18.02
N GLN A 369 18.93 -20.07 18.58
CA GLN A 369 17.51 -20.30 18.80
C GLN A 369 16.68 -19.44 17.85
N PRO A 370 15.84 -20.02 16.97
CA PRO A 370 14.89 -19.26 16.18
C PRO A 370 13.77 -18.71 17.07
N VAL A 371 13.36 -17.47 16.82
CA VAL A 371 12.35 -16.77 17.63
C VAL A 371 11.24 -16.24 16.70
N ARG A 372 9.98 -16.44 17.10
CA ARG A 372 8.81 -15.80 16.51
C ARG A 372 8.31 -14.69 17.42
N VAL A 373 8.18 -13.48 16.91
CA VAL A 373 7.42 -12.40 17.53
C VAL A 373 6.05 -12.33 16.88
N LEU A 374 5.00 -12.38 17.69
CA LEU A 374 3.62 -12.19 17.24
C LEU A 374 3.00 -11.05 18.08
N TRP A 375 2.48 -10.04 17.40
CA TRP A 375 1.76 -8.95 18.03
C TRP A 375 0.37 -9.37 18.49
N SER A 376 -0.20 -8.67 19.46
CA SER A 376 -1.61 -8.78 19.80
C SER A 376 -2.46 -7.90 18.87
N ARG A 377 -3.79 -8.08 18.90
CA ARG A 377 -4.72 -7.15 18.22
C ARG A 377 -4.62 -5.76 18.83
N GLU A 378 -4.45 -5.67 20.14
CA GLU A 378 -4.22 -4.41 20.84
C GLU A 378 -2.97 -3.69 20.32
N ASP A 379 -1.84 -4.39 20.19
CA ASP A 379 -0.61 -3.81 19.64
C ASP A 379 -0.83 -3.27 18.22
N GLU A 380 -1.50 -4.06 17.36
CA GLU A 380 -1.76 -3.69 15.97
C GLU A 380 -2.60 -2.40 15.86
N LEU A 381 -3.64 -2.25 16.68
CA LEU A 381 -4.55 -1.10 16.64
C LEU A 381 -4.03 0.11 17.41
N SER A 382 -3.22 -0.10 18.47
CA SER A 382 -2.85 0.97 19.41
C SER A 382 -1.37 1.36 19.39
N ARG A 383 -0.47 0.50 18.89
CA ARG A 383 0.99 0.70 18.94
C ARG A 383 1.65 0.77 17.57
N GLY A 384 1.01 0.22 16.53
CA GLY A 384 1.46 0.36 15.15
C GLY A 384 1.42 1.82 14.67
N PRO A 385 2.14 2.16 13.61
CA PRO A 385 1.98 3.47 12.98
C PRO A 385 0.59 3.58 12.34
N LEU A 386 -0.04 4.75 12.42
CA LEU A 386 -1.38 5.01 11.93
C LEU A 386 -1.36 5.81 10.62
N GLY A 387 -2.44 5.73 9.87
CA GLY A 387 -2.73 6.68 8.79
C GLY A 387 -3.01 8.06 9.37
N ALA A 388 -2.43 9.08 8.76
CA ALA A 388 -2.39 10.45 9.24
C ALA A 388 -3.78 11.09 9.37
N ALA A 389 -4.00 11.85 10.43
CA ALA A 389 -5.09 12.83 10.49
C ALA A 389 -4.79 13.98 9.53
N MET A 390 -5.82 14.46 8.84
CA MET A 390 -5.69 15.50 7.82
C MET A 390 -6.86 16.47 7.81
N SER A 391 -6.60 17.69 7.34
CA SER A 391 -7.65 18.63 6.95
C SER A 391 -7.27 19.35 5.67
N ALA A 392 -8.28 19.72 4.88
CA ALA A 392 -8.15 20.42 3.61
C ALA A 392 -9.14 21.60 3.58
N GLY A 393 -8.63 22.82 3.45
CA GLY A 393 -9.43 24.02 3.20
C GLY A 393 -9.54 24.27 1.71
N VAL A 394 -10.75 24.48 1.20
CA VAL A 394 -11.01 24.83 -0.20
C VAL A 394 -11.66 26.18 -0.27
N GLU A 395 -10.99 27.12 -0.93
CA GLU A 395 -11.52 28.42 -1.33
C GLU A 395 -11.69 28.41 -2.85
N ALA A 396 -12.89 28.60 -3.35
CA ALA A 396 -13.14 28.61 -4.79
C ALA A 396 -14.31 29.53 -5.15
N GLU A 397 -14.25 30.10 -6.36
CA GLU A 397 -15.25 31.01 -6.88
C GLU A 397 -15.71 30.58 -8.27
N ILE A 398 -16.98 30.80 -8.59
CA ILE A 398 -17.51 30.66 -9.94
C ILE A 398 -17.71 32.03 -10.57
N ASP A 399 -17.56 32.12 -11.89
CA ASP A 399 -17.84 33.30 -12.67
C ASP A 399 -19.34 33.43 -13.00
N ALA A 400 -19.70 34.49 -13.69
CA ALA A 400 -21.09 34.74 -14.10
C ALA A 400 -21.66 33.70 -15.09
N ALA A 401 -20.81 32.92 -15.75
CA ALA A 401 -21.19 31.83 -16.63
C ALA A 401 -21.29 30.47 -15.88
N GLY A 402 -21.02 30.48 -14.58
CA GLY A 402 -21.03 29.29 -13.73
C GLY A 402 -19.78 28.40 -13.89
N GLY A 403 -18.68 28.92 -14.44
CA GLY A 403 -17.39 28.25 -14.52
C GLY A 403 -16.53 28.55 -13.29
N VAL A 404 -15.62 27.64 -12.92
CA VAL A 404 -14.66 27.88 -11.83
C VAL A 404 -13.66 28.95 -12.25
N ALA A 405 -13.67 30.10 -11.59
CA ALA A 405 -12.80 31.24 -11.88
C ALA A 405 -11.52 31.23 -11.04
N SER A 406 -11.60 30.78 -9.79
CA SER A 406 -10.46 30.66 -8.87
C SER A 406 -10.55 29.41 -8.02
N TRP A 407 -9.38 28.88 -7.65
CA TRP A 407 -9.27 27.67 -6.81
C TRP A 407 -8.04 27.71 -5.92
N ARG A 408 -8.24 27.52 -4.62
CA ARG A 408 -7.16 27.32 -3.66
C ARG A 408 -7.44 26.09 -2.80
N LEU A 409 -6.45 25.21 -2.65
CA LEU A 409 -6.48 24.11 -1.70
C LEU A 409 -5.33 24.22 -0.72
N SER A 410 -5.63 24.23 0.58
CA SER A 410 -4.66 24.29 1.67
C SER A 410 -4.77 23.03 2.53
N VAL A 411 -3.75 22.19 2.54
CA VAL A 411 -3.71 20.91 3.27
C VAL A 411 -2.87 21.03 4.54
N VAL A 412 -3.41 20.59 5.66
CA VAL A 412 -2.67 20.36 6.91
C VAL A 412 -2.76 18.87 7.25
N SER A 413 -1.62 18.22 7.44
CA SER A 413 -1.56 16.77 7.63
C SER A 413 -0.48 16.36 8.61
N GLU A 414 -0.72 15.32 9.37
CA GLU A 414 0.37 14.57 10.00
C GLU A 414 1.25 13.89 8.93
N PRO A 415 2.50 13.49 9.27
CA PRO A 415 3.42 12.90 8.31
C PRO A 415 2.96 11.55 7.75
N HIS A 416 3.21 11.32 6.45
CA HIS A 416 2.93 10.05 5.77
C HIS A 416 4.17 9.23 5.42
N ALA A 417 5.37 9.83 5.47
CA ALA A 417 6.57 9.23 4.90
C ALA A 417 7.53 8.66 5.95
N GLN A 418 7.11 8.55 7.20
CA GLN A 418 7.94 8.09 8.31
C GLN A 418 8.04 6.57 8.31
N ARG A 419 9.04 6.01 7.63
CA ARG A 419 9.24 4.55 7.53
C ARG A 419 10.65 4.20 7.05
N PRO A 420 11.12 2.94 7.22
CA PRO A 420 12.37 2.48 6.65
C PRO A 420 12.49 2.80 5.15
N GLY A 421 13.60 3.41 4.76
CA GLY A 421 13.87 3.82 3.38
C GLY A 421 13.32 5.17 2.96
N PHE A 422 12.53 5.86 3.80
CA PHE A 422 12.03 7.20 3.54
C PHE A 422 12.20 8.14 4.73
N GLY A 423 12.31 9.44 4.45
CA GLY A 423 12.20 10.50 5.45
C GLY A 423 13.32 10.58 6.47
N GLY A 424 14.41 9.85 6.30
CA GLY A 424 15.57 9.88 7.19
C GLY A 424 15.31 9.37 8.62
N HIS A 425 14.12 8.83 8.88
CA HIS A 425 13.71 8.35 10.19
C HIS A 425 13.21 6.91 10.16
N VAL A 426 13.63 6.13 11.15
CA VAL A 426 13.33 4.70 11.25
C VAL A 426 11.85 4.43 11.52
N ASN A 427 11.23 5.23 12.39
CA ASN A 427 9.83 5.09 12.86
C ASN A 427 9.50 3.66 13.35
N LEU A 428 10.42 3.05 14.11
CA LEU A 428 10.25 1.74 14.72
C LEU A 428 10.23 1.88 16.23
N SER A 429 9.18 1.37 16.89
CA SER A 429 8.95 1.52 18.32
C SER A 429 10.11 1.00 19.16
N SER A 430 10.64 -0.17 18.81
CA SER A 430 11.76 -0.77 19.55
C SER A 430 13.09 -0.07 19.31
N ALA A 431 13.28 0.59 18.17
CA ALA A 431 14.44 1.45 17.96
C ALA A 431 14.42 2.66 18.93
N GLU A 432 13.24 3.25 19.15
CA GLU A 432 13.06 4.33 20.13
C GLU A 432 13.20 3.84 21.57
N ALA A 433 12.78 2.62 21.86
CA ALA A 433 12.93 1.99 23.18
C ALA A 433 14.40 1.63 23.50
N LEU A 434 15.19 1.26 22.49
CA LEU A 434 16.63 1.05 22.64
C LEU A 434 17.39 2.36 22.86
N ASP A 435 16.99 3.40 22.15
CA ASP A 435 17.63 4.72 22.22
C ASP A 435 16.64 5.84 21.84
N SER A 436 16.20 6.59 22.84
CA SER A 436 15.25 7.70 22.65
C SER A 436 15.82 8.86 21.80
N ALA A 437 17.15 8.93 21.59
CA ALA A 437 17.75 9.91 20.68
C ALA A 437 17.46 9.64 19.20
N ARG A 438 16.90 8.48 18.87
CA ARG A 438 16.51 8.09 17.51
C ARG A 438 15.19 8.73 17.01
N LEU A 439 14.61 9.64 17.77
CA LEU A 439 13.48 10.44 17.29
C LEU A 439 13.87 11.32 16.09
N PRO A 440 12.92 11.57 15.17
CA PRO A 440 13.21 12.44 14.03
C PRO A 440 13.47 13.87 14.50
N GLY A 441 14.61 14.44 14.10
CA GLY A 441 14.86 15.88 14.27
C GLY A 441 14.07 16.70 13.24
N LYS A 442 13.94 16.20 12.02
CA LYS A 442 13.23 16.82 10.90
C LYS A 442 12.36 15.81 10.17
N VAL A 443 11.22 16.27 9.70
CA VAL A 443 10.27 15.48 8.90
C VAL A 443 9.94 16.20 7.60
N GLU A 444 9.99 15.48 6.51
CA GLU A 444 9.64 15.96 5.16
C GLU A 444 8.54 15.10 4.56
N ASP A 445 7.76 15.67 3.66
CA ASP A 445 6.80 14.91 2.87
C ASP A 445 7.51 14.19 1.71
N LEU A 446 6.83 13.21 1.11
CA LEU A 446 7.34 12.58 -0.10
C LEU A 446 7.44 13.61 -1.23
N PRO A 447 8.52 13.58 -2.03
CA PRO A 447 8.66 14.48 -3.16
C PRO A 447 7.47 14.36 -4.15
N ALA A 448 7.10 15.47 -4.79
CA ALA A 448 6.05 15.48 -5.81
C ALA A 448 6.34 14.48 -6.96
N ALA A 449 7.61 14.30 -7.34
CA ALA A 449 8.03 13.29 -8.31
C ALA A 449 7.67 11.85 -7.89
N ALA A 450 7.66 11.56 -6.56
CA ALA A 450 7.17 10.30 -6.01
C ALA A 450 5.64 10.27 -5.79
N GLY A 451 4.95 11.32 -6.20
CA GLY A 451 3.50 11.48 -6.09
C GLY A 451 3.04 12.13 -4.79
N GLY A 452 3.95 12.67 -3.97
CA GLY A 452 3.62 13.29 -2.67
C GLY A 452 3.14 12.30 -1.61
N GLY A 453 3.10 12.75 -0.37
CA GLY A 453 2.47 12.08 0.78
C GLY A 453 1.18 12.80 1.16
N ALA A 454 1.27 13.83 2.00
CA ALA A 454 0.17 14.74 2.29
C ALA A 454 -0.36 15.46 1.05
N ALA A 455 0.53 15.79 0.11
CA ALA A 455 0.21 16.42 -1.18
C ALA A 455 -0.40 15.47 -2.23
N ARG A 456 -0.54 14.17 -1.95
CA ARG A 456 -1.01 13.21 -2.94
C ARG A 456 -2.43 13.53 -3.42
N ASN A 457 -2.60 13.73 -4.74
CA ASN A 457 -3.85 14.14 -5.37
C ASN A 457 -4.42 15.50 -4.87
N ALA A 458 -3.59 16.35 -4.26
CA ALA A 458 -4.07 17.65 -3.81
C ALA A 458 -4.14 18.70 -4.94
N VAL A 459 -3.49 18.44 -6.09
CA VAL A 459 -3.72 19.21 -7.30
C VAL A 459 -4.97 18.66 -8.00
N ALA A 460 -6.00 19.49 -8.15
CA ALA A 460 -7.22 19.10 -8.84
C ALA A 460 -6.92 18.75 -10.33
N ILE A 461 -7.57 17.71 -10.83
CA ILE A 461 -7.38 17.24 -12.21
C ILE A 461 -8.01 18.19 -13.26
N TYR A 462 -8.81 19.13 -12.81
CA TYR A 462 -9.58 20.04 -13.64
C TYR A 462 -8.74 21.21 -14.19
N ASP A 463 -9.15 21.71 -15.34
CA ASP A 463 -8.53 22.85 -16.05
C ASP A 463 -9.09 24.18 -15.54
N PHE A 464 -8.73 24.53 -14.31
CA PHE A 464 -9.11 25.83 -13.75
C PHE A 464 -8.17 26.93 -14.23
N PRO A 465 -8.69 28.16 -14.51
CA PRO A 465 -7.86 29.30 -14.93
C PRO A 465 -6.76 29.68 -13.93
N GLY A 466 -7.04 29.55 -12.63
CA GLY A 466 -6.08 29.70 -11.53
C GLY A 466 -6.22 28.54 -10.56
N GLN A 467 -5.11 27.96 -10.16
CA GLN A 467 -5.09 26.88 -9.18
C GLN A 467 -3.87 27.03 -8.29
N GLN A 468 -4.10 27.26 -6.99
CA GLN A 468 -3.04 27.31 -5.98
C GLN A 468 -3.19 26.13 -5.02
N MET A 469 -2.07 25.56 -4.60
CA MET A 469 -2.07 24.46 -3.65
C MET A 469 -0.91 24.56 -2.67
N THR A 470 -1.21 24.46 -1.37
CA THR A 470 -0.23 24.47 -0.29
C THR A 470 -0.38 23.25 0.63
N VAL A 471 0.73 22.84 1.26
CA VAL A 471 0.76 21.76 2.26
C VAL A 471 1.57 22.21 3.46
N ARG A 472 1.08 21.90 4.65
CA ARG A 472 1.81 22.03 5.91
C ARG A 472 1.72 20.72 6.71
N LEU A 473 2.87 20.21 7.16
CA LEU A 473 2.92 19.06 8.04
C LEU A 473 2.72 19.47 9.50
N ASP A 474 1.96 18.67 10.26
CA ASP A 474 1.78 18.79 11.70
C ASP A 474 2.48 17.66 12.43
N THR A 475 3.55 17.97 13.17
CA THR A 475 4.39 17.01 13.90
C THR A 475 4.19 17.07 15.41
N ARG A 476 3.18 17.81 15.89
CA ARG A 476 2.95 18.03 17.33
C ARG A 476 2.42 16.81 18.06
N SER A 477 1.81 15.87 17.37
CA SER A 477 1.29 14.64 17.98
C SER A 477 2.39 13.66 18.37
N ARG A 478 2.26 13.03 19.53
CA ARG A 478 3.11 11.89 19.95
C ARG A 478 2.75 10.59 19.26
N ILE A 479 1.57 10.50 18.63
CA ILE A 479 1.12 9.32 17.92
C ILE A 479 2.01 9.09 16.68
N ARG A 480 2.43 7.85 16.49
CA ARG A 480 3.20 7.46 15.31
C ARG A 480 2.29 7.41 14.11
N THR A 481 2.61 8.15 13.06
CA THR A 481 1.89 8.11 11.78
C THR A 481 2.84 7.71 10.65
N SER A 482 2.29 7.08 9.61
CA SER A 482 3.04 6.69 8.42
C SER A 482 2.10 6.47 7.23
N SER A 483 2.65 5.84 6.17
CA SER A 483 1.92 5.57 4.93
C SER A 483 0.75 4.61 5.18
N LEU A 484 -0.46 5.07 4.98
CA LEU A 484 -1.65 4.25 4.80
C LEU A 484 -1.97 4.22 3.30
N ARG A 485 -2.62 3.16 2.78
CA ARG A 485 -3.01 3.02 1.37
C ARG A 485 -3.63 4.31 0.84
N SER A 486 -3.15 4.80 -0.28
CA SER A 486 -3.48 6.09 -0.91
C SER A 486 -2.95 7.36 -0.22
N LEU A 487 -2.38 7.30 0.98
CA LEU A 487 -1.83 8.46 1.72
C LEU A 487 -2.84 9.64 1.79
N GLY A 488 -2.44 10.82 1.30
CA GLY A 488 -3.29 12.01 1.27
C GLY A 488 -4.44 11.97 0.27
N ALA A 489 -4.39 11.08 -0.74
CA ALA A 489 -5.39 11.04 -1.81
C ALA A 489 -6.82 10.80 -1.31
N HIS A 490 -6.99 9.99 -0.25
CA HIS A 490 -8.33 9.73 0.30
C HIS A 490 -9.04 11.02 0.71
N LEU A 491 -8.40 11.91 1.50
CA LEU A 491 -9.00 13.17 1.89
C LEU A 491 -8.94 14.21 0.78
N ASN A 492 -7.82 14.33 0.05
CA ASN A 492 -7.66 15.39 -0.93
C ASN A 492 -8.67 15.26 -2.07
N VAL A 493 -8.90 14.04 -2.57
CA VAL A 493 -9.92 13.78 -3.59
C VAL A 493 -11.32 13.99 -3.01
N PHE A 494 -11.57 13.54 -1.76
CA PHE A 494 -12.83 13.81 -1.07
C PHE A 494 -13.13 15.32 -1.03
N ALA A 495 -12.16 16.13 -0.62
CA ALA A 495 -12.32 17.59 -0.53
C ALA A 495 -12.53 18.23 -1.91
N ILE A 496 -11.71 17.84 -2.92
CA ILE A 496 -11.83 18.37 -4.29
C ILE A 496 -13.19 18.03 -4.88
N GLU A 497 -13.58 16.77 -4.85
CA GLU A 497 -14.78 16.29 -5.50
C GLU A 497 -16.08 16.72 -4.79
N SER A 498 -16.03 16.86 -3.45
CA SER A 498 -17.16 17.44 -2.71
C SER A 498 -17.29 18.94 -2.94
N ALA A 499 -16.18 19.68 -3.03
CA ALA A 499 -16.21 21.09 -3.41
C ALA A 499 -16.73 21.29 -4.85
N MET A 500 -16.39 20.40 -5.79
CA MET A 500 -16.96 20.40 -7.15
C MET A 500 -18.48 20.21 -7.14
N ASP A 501 -18.99 19.36 -6.25
CA ASP A 501 -20.44 19.17 -6.08
C ASP A 501 -21.11 20.41 -5.48
N GLU A 502 -20.47 21.08 -4.51
CA GLU A 502 -20.97 22.32 -3.92
C GLU A 502 -21.00 23.48 -4.94
N LEU A 503 -19.95 23.58 -5.76
CA LEU A 503 -19.88 24.58 -6.83
C LEU A 503 -20.88 24.29 -7.97
N ALA A 504 -21.16 23.02 -8.29
CA ALA A 504 -22.19 22.63 -9.23
C ALA A 504 -23.58 23.09 -8.76
N ASP A 505 -23.90 22.89 -7.47
CA ASP A 505 -25.15 23.37 -6.89
C ASP A 505 -25.26 24.90 -6.94
N LEU A 506 -24.17 25.63 -6.61
CA LEU A 506 -24.14 27.10 -6.73
C LEU A 506 -24.33 27.57 -8.18
N ALA A 507 -23.82 26.83 -9.15
CA ALA A 507 -23.97 27.11 -10.58
C ALA A 507 -25.34 26.65 -11.13
N GLY A 508 -26.15 25.94 -10.34
CA GLY A 508 -27.40 25.32 -10.81
C GLY A 508 -27.18 24.25 -11.89
N ALA A 509 -26.04 23.59 -11.88
CA ALA A 509 -25.62 22.61 -12.88
C ALA A 509 -25.70 21.17 -12.35
N ASP A 510 -25.90 20.19 -13.25
CA ASP A 510 -25.72 18.78 -12.93
C ASP A 510 -24.26 18.52 -12.55
N PRO A 511 -23.95 17.78 -11.48
CA PRO A 511 -22.59 17.51 -11.04
C PRO A 511 -21.70 16.81 -12.07
N LEU A 512 -22.23 15.94 -12.92
CA LEU A 512 -21.48 15.32 -14.00
C LEU A 512 -21.16 16.36 -15.08
N ASP A 513 -22.17 17.13 -15.54
CA ASP A 513 -22.00 18.16 -16.57
C ASP A 513 -21.03 19.24 -16.10
N PHE A 514 -21.10 19.61 -14.81
CA PHE A 514 -20.18 20.58 -14.22
C PHE A 514 -18.72 20.08 -14.25
N ARG A 515 -18.47 18.80 -13.92
CA ARG A 515 -17.13 18.18 -13.99
C ARG A 515 -16.64 18.12 -15.44
N LEU A 516 -17.46 17.62 -16.35
CA LEU A 516 -17.11 17.49 -17.77
C LEU A 516 -16.79 18.83 -18.44
N ARG A 517 -17.43 19.92 -18.00
CA ARG A 517 -17.14 21.28 -18.49
C ARG A 517 -15.72 21.74 -18.17
N HIS A 518 -15.16 21.31 -17.02
CA HIS A 518 -13.85 21.72 -16.54
C HIS A 518 -12.76 20.68 -16.79
N LEU A 519 -13.02 19.63 -17.56
CA LEU A 519 -12.13 18.47 -17.67
C LEU A 519 -11.64 18.28 -19.12
N GLY A 520 -10.35 18.57 -19.37
CA GLY A 520 -9.68 18.33 -20.64
C GLY A 520 -9.01 16.95 -20.75
N ASP A 521 -8.85 16.20 -19.63
CA ASP A 521 -8.28 14.85 -19.66
C ASP A 521 -9.32 13.86 -20.22
N GLU A 522 -9.12 13.44 -21.50
CA GLU A 522 -10.06 12.54 -22.20
C GLU A 522 -10.23 11.18 -21.50
N ARG A 523 -9.19 10.65 -20.84
CA ARG A 523 -9.29 9.38 -20.12
C ARG A 523 -10.11 9.53 -18.85
N CYS A 524 -9.97 10.64 -18.14
CA CYS A 524 -10.82 10.94 -16.99
C CYS A 524 -12.27 11.17 -17.40
N ARG A 525 -12.49 11.87 -18.52
CA ARG A 525 -13.82 12.04 -19.11
C ARG A 525 -14.47 10.69 -19.43
N ALA A 526 -13.73 9.79 -20.07
CA ALA A 526 -14.25 8.47 -20.45
C ALA A 526 -14.64 7.60 -19.25
N VAL A 527 -13.85 7.62 -18.14
CA VAL A 527 -14.24 6.88 -16.93
C VAL A 527 -15.44 7.51 -16.21
N LEU A 528 -15.57 8.85 -16.21
CA LEU A 528 -16.75 9.56 -15.67
C LEU A 528 -18.02 9.21 -16.42
N GLU A 529 -17.99 9.34 -17.74
CA GLU A 529 -19.12 9.00 -18.62
C GLU A 529 -19.49 7.51 -18.49
N GLY A 530 -18.47 6.62 -18.40
CA GLY A 530 -18.69 5.20 -18.22
C GLY A 530 -19.34 4.84 -16.88
N ALA A 531 -18.94 5.47 -15.77
CA ALA A 531 -19.57 5.26 -14.47
C ALA A 531 -21.01 5.81 -14.42
N ALA A 532 -21.23 6.96 -15.06
CA ALA A 532 -22.55 7.57 -15.19
C ALA A 532 -23.50 6.70 -16.01
N GLU A 533 -23.03 6.14 -17.13
CA GLU A 533 -23.79 5.18 -17.95
C GLU A 533 -24.19 3.94 -17.15
N MET A 534 -23.22 3.31 -16.46
CA MET A 534 -23.44 2.11 -15.65
C MET A 534 -24.51 2.31 -14.58
N SER A 535 -24.52 3.46 -13.92
CA SER A 535 -25.42 3.80 -12.82
C SER A 535 -26.79 4.35 -13.26
N GLY A 536 -26.94 4.72 -14.52
CA GLY A 536 -28.12 5.44 -15.03
C GLY A 536 -28.20 6.87 -14.49
N TRP A 537 -27.05 7.53 -14.27
CA TRP A 537 -26.99 8.93 -13.79
C TRP A 537 -27.88 9.87 -14.63
N PRO A 538 -28.55 10.84 -14.02
CA PRO A 538 -28.51 11.28 -12.62
C PRO A 538 -29.43 10.50 -11.68
N GLY A 539 -30.11 9.47 -12.12
CA GLY A 539 -31.11 8.73 -11.36
C GLY A 539 -32.42 9.50 -11.19
N SER A 540 -33.34 8.93 -10.41
CA SER A 540 -34.67 9.49 -10.18
C SER A 540 -34.83 10.14 -8.78
N HIS A 541 -33.80 10.07 -7.93
CA HIS A 541 -33.87 10.52 -6.54
C HIS A 541 -33.67 12.05 -6.46
N ARG A 542 -34.49 12.70 -5.62
CA ARG A 542 -34.36 14.12 -5.33
C ARG A 542 -33.56 14.37 -4.07
N ALA A 543 -32.93 15.55 -4.01
CA ALA A 543 -32.21 15.96 -2.79
C ALA A 543 -33.15 16.00 -1.57
N GLY A 544 -32.70 15.48 -0.43
CA GLY A 544 -33.43 15.44 0.83
C GLY A 544 -34.46 14.31 0.97
N GLU A 545 -34.54 13.37 -0.01
CA GLU A 545 -35.47 12.24 0.04
C GLU A 545 -34.90 11.01 0.78
N GLY A 546 -33.77 11.13 1.48
CA GLY A 546 -33.13 10.02 2.22
C GLY A 546 -32.44 9.00 1.32
N ARG A 547 -32.42 9.19 -0.01
CA ARG A 547 -31.72 8.33 -0.97
C ARG A 547 -31.20 9.14 -2.13
N ALA A 548 -29.94 8.92 -2.54
CA ALA A 548 -29.36 9.65 -3.66
C ALA A 548 -28.16 8.93 -4.30
N LEU A 549 -27.79 9.41 -5.50
CA LEU A 549 -26.53 9.11 -6.17
C LEU A 549 -25.53 10.24 -5.96
N GLY A 550 -24.25 9.88 -5.84
CA GLY A 550 -23.12 10.80 -5.85
C GLY A 550 -22.04 10.32 -6.81
N ILE A 551 -21.35 11.23 -7.47
CA ILE A 551 -20.33 10.93 -8.49
C ILE A 551 -19.01 11.61 -8.12
N ALA A 552 -17.89 10.96 -8.43
CA ALA A 552 -16.54 11.51 -8.27
C ALA A 552 -15.54 10.79 -9.17
N ALA A 553 -14.42 11.44 -9.49
CA ALA A 553 -13.34 10.83 -10.24
C ALA A 553 -11.96 11.35 -9.80
N ALA A 554 -10.93 10.57 -10.08
CA ALA A 554 -9.55 11.02 -9.94
C ALA A 554 -8.61 10.25 -10.87
N ARG A 555 -7.47 10.86 -11.16
CA ARG A 555 -6.29 10.18 -11.67
C ARG A 555 -5.31 10.00 -10.53
N TYR A 556 -5.11 8.77 -10.07
CA TYR A 556 -4.24 8.50 -8.91
C TYR A 556 -2.84 9.10 -9.08
N LYS A 557 -2.34 9.84 -8.07
CA LYS A 557 -1.08 10.61 -8.10
C LYS A 557 -1.02 11.67 -9.22
N ASN A 558 -2.11 12.05 -9.85
CA ASN A 558 -2.16 12.88 -11.06
C ASN A 558 -1.34 12.32 -12.25
N LYS A 559 -0.92 11.05 -12.21
CA LYS A 559 -0.11 10.39 -13.27
C LYS A 559 -0.35 8.89 -13.44
N GLY A 560 -1.04 8.22 -12.51
CA GLY A 560 -1.37 6.79 -12.55
C GLY A 560 -2.73 6.52 -13.18
N ALA A 561 -3.40 5.45 -12.73
CA ALA A 561 -4.70 5.01 -13.20
C ALA A 561 -5.80 6.05 -12.95
N TRP A 562 -6.79 6.08 -13.85
CA TRP A 562 -8.02 6.84 -13.68
C TRP A 562 -9.11 5.94 -13.11
N LEU A 563 -9.93 6.52 -12.23
CA LEU A 563 -11.12 5.86 -11.73
C LEU A 563 -12.22 6.89 -11.49
N ALA A 564 -13.44 6.56 -11.94
CA ALA A 564 -14.66 7.23 -11.54
C ALA A 564 -15.54 6.26 -10.74
N ALA A 565 -16.23 6.81 -9.76
CA ALA A 565 -17.17 6.10 -8.91
C ALA A 565 -18.51 6.81 -8.89
N VAL A 566 -19.60 6.04 -8.97
CA VAL A 566 -20.94 6.47 -8.60
C VAL A 566 -21.37 5.62 -7.40
N ALA A 567 -21.82 6.27 -6.34
CA ALA A 567 -22.34 5.62 -5.14
C ALA A 567 -23.84 5.88 -5.02
N GLU A 568 -24.61 4.85 -4.68
CA GLU A 568 -25.98 4.98 -4.22
C GLU A 568 -26.02 4.76 -2.71
N VAL A 569 -26.56 5.74 -1.97
CA VAL A 569 -26.74 5.62 -0.53
C VAL A 569 -28.20 5.79 -0.15
N SER A 570 -28.60 5.13 0.94
CA SER A 570 -29.79 5.43 1.70
C SER A 570 -29.42 5.97 3.08
N VAL A 571 -30.21 6.89 3.62
CA VAL A 571 -29.99 7.47 4.94
C VAL A 571 -31.29 7.37 5.73
N ASP A 572 -31.21 6.68 6.85
CA ASP A 572 -32.25 6.56 7.85
C ASP A 572 -31.67 6.96 9.22
N GLU A 573 -31.34 6.02 10.08
CA GLU A 573 -30.61 6.30 11.33
C GLU A 573 -29.09 6.41 11.10
N GLU A 574 -28.60 5.81 10.02
CA GLU A 574 -27.21 5.81 9.57
C GLU A 574 -27.14 5.89 8.03
N ILE A 575 -25.96 6.20 7.51
CA ILE A 575 -25.69 6.14 6.06
C ILE A 575 -25.42 4.68 5.70
N ARG A 576 -26.23 4.15 4.78
CA ARG A 576 -26.03 2.83 4.19
C ARG A 576 -25.61 2.96 2.74
N LEU A 577 -24.48 2.36 2.39
CA LEU A 577 -24.02 2.26 1.02
C LEU A 577 -24.70 1.05 0.37
N GLU A 578 -25.53 1.31 -0.62
CA GLU A 578 -26.33 0.27 -1.30
C GLU A 578 -25.60 -0.31 -2.50
N ARG A 579 -25.06 0.58 -3.37
CA ARG A 579 -24.44 0.17 -4.63
C ARG A 579 -23.23 1.07 -4.98
N LEU A 580 -22.26 0.47 -5.69
CA LEU A 580 -21.13 1.17 -6.29
C LEU A 580 -20.96 0.76 -7.75
N TRP A 581 -20.83 1.74 -8.63
CA TRP A 581 -20.42 1.56 -10.01
C TRP A 581 -19.04 2.20 -10.19
N LEU A 582 -18.07 1.38 -10.62
CA LEU A 582 -16.67 1.76 -10.72
C LEU A 582 -16.23 1.60 -12.18
N CYS A 583 -15.82 2.70 -12.81
CA CYS A 583 -15.22 2.67 -14.14
C CYS A 583 -13.75 3.08 -14.04
N ALA A 584 -12.84 2.22 -14.51
CA ALA A 584 -11.41 2.42 -14.36
C ALA A 584 -10.66 2.31 -15.71
N ASP A 585 -9.62 3.11 -15.87
CA ASP A 585 -8.65 2.99 -16.97
C ASP A 585 -7.26 2.77 -16.39
N VAL A 586 -6.76 1.56 -16.55
CA VAL A 586 -5.42 1.13 -16.10
C VAL A 586 -4.50 0.80 -17.30
N GLY A 587 -4.86 1.23 -18.51
CA GLY A 587 -4.16 0.85 -19.74
C GLY A 587 -4.32 -0.63 -20.04
N LEU A 588 -3.22 -1.32 -20.39
CA LEU A 588 -3.20 -2.78 -20.56
C LEU A 588 -3.52 -3.47 -19.23
N VAL A 589 -4.58 -4.24 -19.21
CA VAL A 589 -4.97 -5.04 -18.03
C VAL A 589 -4.25 -6.37 -18.09
N VAL A 590 -3.26 -6.60 -17.21
CA VAL A 590 -2.44 -7.83 -17.20
C VAL A 590 -3.24 -9.03 -16.73
N ASN A 591 -3.91 -8.92 -15.57
CA ASN A 591 -4.82 -9.93 -15.04
C ASN A 591 -6.16 -9.26 -14.70
N PRO A 592 -7.21 -9.46 -15.50
CA PRO A 592 -8.51 -8.80 -15.29
C PRO A 592 -9.14 -9.09 -13.92
N GLN A 593 -9.10 -10.35 -13.46
CA GLN A 593 -9.62 -10.71 -12.14
C GLN A 593 -8.82 -10.06 -11.01
N GLY A 594 -7.49 -10.08 -11.11
CA GLY A 594 -6.61 -9.45 -10.12
C GLY A 594 -6.81 -7.93 -10.05
N ALA A 595 -6.87 -7.26 -11.20
CA ALA A 595 -7.12 -5.83 -11.28
C ALA A 595 -8.50 -5.45 -10.71
N ARG A 596 -9.55 -6.21 -11.04
CA ARG A 596 -10.90 -6.04 -10.49
C ARG A 596 -10.89 -6.17 -8.97
N SER A 597 -10.26 -7.23 -8.43
CA SER A 597 -10.14 -7.43 -6.97
C SER A 597 -9.43 -6.28 -6.27
N GLN A 598 -8.45 -5.61 -6.94
CA GLN A 598 -7.78 -4.44 -6.38
C GLN A 598 -8.68 -3.21 -6.34
N ILE A 599 -9.46 -2.96 -7.39
CA ILE A 599 -10.41 -1.85 -7.45
C ILE A 599 -11.53 -2.06 -6.42
N GLU A 600 -12.18 -3.22 -6.42
CA GLU A 600 -13.30 -3.53 -5.52
C GLU A 600 -12.86 -3.58 -4.05
N GLY A 601 -11.73 -4.25 -3.74
CA GLY A 601 -11.17 -4.26 -2.39
C GLY A 601 -10.72 -2.88 -1.91
N GLY A 602 -10.23 -2.02 -2.83
CA GLY A 602 -9.94 -0.62 -2.55
C GLY A 602 -11.20 0.19 -2.25
N ALA A 603 -12.28 -0.06 -2.98
CA ALA A 603 -13.57 0.59 -2.80
C ALA A 603 -14.23 0.22 -1.47
N ILE A 604 -14.24 -1.07 -1.11
CA ILE A 604 -14.75 -1.55 0.19
C ILE A 604 -13.97 -0.92 1.34
N GLN A 605 -12.64 -0.89 1.25
CA GLN A 605 -11.81 -0.27 2.27
C GLN A 605 -12.06 1.24 2.38
N ALA A 606 -12.19 1.94 1.25
CA ALA A 606 -12.53 3.36 1.24
C ALA A 606 -13.91 3.63 1.86
N ALA A 607 -14.89 2.79 1.56
CA ALA A 607 -16.23 2.88 2.16
C ALA A 607 -16.16 2.70 3.68
N SER A 608 -15.38 1.72 4.16
CA SER A 608 -15.18 1.50 5.59
C SER A 608 -14.55 2.72 6.28
N TRP A 609 -13.48 3.30 5.71
CA TRP A 609 -12.86 4.52 6.22
C TRP A 609 -13.78 5.75 6.18
N THR A 610 -14.64 5.80 5.17
CA THR A 610 -15.57 6.92 4.99
C THR A 610 -16.74 6.87 5.97
N LEU A 611 -17.22 5.67 6.32
CA LEU A 611 -18.44 5.50 7.08
C LEU A 611 -18.22 5.15 8.56
N LYS A 612 -17.10 4.49 8.92
CA LYS A 612 -16.94 3.87 10.25
C LYS A 612 -15.61 4.14 10.95
N GLU A 613 -14.48 4.06 10.23
CA GLU A 613 -13.18 3.86 10.86
C GLU A 613 -12.56 5.16 11.37
N GLU A 614 -12.32 5.20 12.65
CA GLU A 614 -11.63 6.28 13.34
C GLU A 614 -10.81 5.75 14.52
N VAL A 615 -9.53 6.14 14.58
CA VAL A 615 -8.71 5.92 15.77
C VAL A 615 -8.90 7.09 16.74
N LYS A 616 -9.59 6.83 17.82
CA LYS A 616 -9.74 7.79 18.92
C LYS A 616 -8.46 7.87 19.74
N VAL A 617 -8.04 9.10 20.07
CA VAL A 617 -6.86 9.34 20.90
C VAL A 617 -7.28 10.08 22.15
N LYS A 618 -6.84 9.60 23.31
CA LYS A 618 -7.06 10.25 24.61
C LYS A 618 -5.75 10.29 25.38
N ASP A 619 -5.34 11.46 25.83
CA ASP A 619 -4.11 11.67 26.62
C ASP A 619 -2.86 11.01 25.97
N ASP A 620 -2.64 11.28 24.67
CA ASP A 620 -1.59 10.70 23.84
C ASP A 620 -1.58 9.15 23.78
N ARG A 621 -2.69 8.50 24.08
CA ARG A 621 -2.89 7.04 24.02
C ARG A 621 -4.01 6.67 23.05
N VAL A 622 -3.90 5.50 22.47
CA VAL A 622 -4.95 4.90 21.63
C VAL A 622 -5.60 3.78 22.44
N PRO A 623 -6.83 3.95 22.94
CA PRO A 623 -7.52 2.95 23.76
C PRO A 623 -8.28 1.93 22.88
N ALA A 624 -7.72 1.51 21.75
CA ALA A 624 -8.33 0.53 20.86
C ALA A 624 -7.71 -0.86 21.11
N PHE A 625 -8.50 -1.81 21.59
CA PHE A 625 -8.03 -3.15 21.96
C PHE A 625 -8.48 -4.23 20.99
N ASP A 626 -9.64 -4.04 20.35
CA ASP A 626 -10.28 -5.02 19.49
C ASP A 626 -11.16 -4.36 18.42
N TRP A 627 -11.85 -5.18 17.65
CA TRP A 627 -12.76 -4.74 16.59
C TRP A 627 -14.02 -4.03 17.09
N SER A 628 -14.36 -4.12 18.36
CA SER A 628 -15.48 -3.37 18.94
C SER A 628 -15.09 -1.91 19.22
N ALA A 629 -13.83 -1.68 19.57
CA ALA A 629 -13.26 -0.34 19.75
C ALA A 629 -12.84 0.33 18.42
N TYR A 630 -12.59 -0.48 17.40
CA TYR A 630 -12.25 -0.04 16.05
C TYR A 630 -13.09 -0.81 15.01
N PRO A 631 -14.36 -0.44 14.83
CA PRO A 631 -15.26 -1.14 13.92
C PRO A 631 -14.89 -0.91 12.46
N ILE A 632 -14.98 -1.98 11.65
CA ILE A 632 -14.85 -1.97 10.19
C ILE A 632 -16.19 -2.37 9.56
N LEU A 633 -16.35 -2.21 8.25
CA LEU A 633 -17.49 -2.78 7.53
C LEU A 633 -17.53 -4.30 7.68
N THR A 634 -18.68 -4.83 8.00
CA THR A 634 -18.97 -6.28 8.05
C THR A 634 -19.46 -6.78 6.71
N PHE A 635 -19.48 -8.09 6.50
CA PHE A 635 -19.96 -8.70 5.25
C PHE A 635 -21.41 -8.32 4.90
N SER A 636 -22.25 -8.08 5.90
CA SER A 636 -23.66 -7.67 5.72
C SER A 636 -23.83 -6.21 5.26
N GLU A 637 -22.75 -5.43 5.31
CA GLU A 637 -22.75 -4.01 4.95
C GLU A 637 -22.02 -3.75 3.62
N ILE A 638 -21.49 -4.82 2.98
CA ILE A 638 -20.84 -4.69 1.68
C ILE A 638 -21.91 -4.36 0.63
N PRO A 639 -21.72 -3.27 -0.16
CA PRO A 639 -22.65 -2.90 -1.21
C PRO A 639 -22.58 -3.88 -2.40
N GLU A 640 -23.57 -3.81 -3.28
CA GLU A 640 -23.41 -4.35 -4.63
C GLU A 640 -22.37 -3.53 -5.39
N ILE A 641 -21.38 -4.20 -6.00
CA ILE A 641 -20.31 -3.52 -6.75
C ILE A 641 -20.29 -4.01 -8.19
N GLU A 642 -20.34 -3.06 -9.13
CA GLU A 642 -20.13 -3.30 -10.55
C GLU A 642 -18.88 -2.57 -11.02
N THR A 643 -17.94 -3.28 -11.68
CA THR A 643 -16.66 -2.72 -12.13
C THR A 643 -16.50 -2.92 -13.63
N ARG A 644 -16.21 -1.83 -14.36
CA ARG A 644 -15.88 -1.82 -15.78
C ARG A 644 -14.46 -1.27 -15.98
N PHE A 645 -13.70 -1.89 -16.89
CA PHE A 645 -12.42 -1.35 -17.37
C PHE A 645 -12.58 -0.77 -18.77
N ILE A 646 -11.98 0.41 -18.97
CA ILE A 646 -11.70 0.93 -20.32
C ILE A 646 -10.37 0.31 -20.71
N VAL A 647 -10.41 -0.66 -21.64
CA VAL A 647 -9.23 -1.42 -22.04
C VAL A 647 -8.64 -0.85 -23.32
N ASP A 648 -7.35 -0.49 -23.27
CA ASP A 648 -6.57 -0.13 -24.45
C ASP A 648 -5.23 -0.90 -24.42
N PRO A 649 -5.12 -2.01 -25.18
CA PRO A 649 -3.93 -2.84 -25.19
C PRO A 649 -2.67 -2.14 -25.71
N ALA A 650 -2.81 -1.03 -26.45
CA ALA A 650 -1.68 -0.25 -26.94
C ALA A 650 -1.01 0.61 -25.86
N ARG A 651 -1.66 0.80 -24.72
CA ARG A 651 -1.14 1.60 -23.61
C ARG A 651 -0.40 0.73 -22.61
N ALA A 652 0.67 1.27 -22.04
CA ALA A 652 1.38 0.62 -20.94
C ALA A 652 0.44 0.34 -19.75
N PRO A 653 0.60 -0.78 -19.03
CA PRO A 653 -0.18 -1.08 -17.85
C PRO A 653 0.12 -0.09 -16.73
N LEU A 654 -0.91 0.29 -15.98
CA LEU A 654 -0.84 1.14 -14.79
C LEU A 654 -1.29 0.35 -13.56
N GLY A 655 -0.76 0.72 -12.39
CA GLY A 655 -1.14 0.05 -11.15
C GLY A 655 -2.51 0.46 -10.64
N ALA A 656 -3.34 -0.54 -10.29
CA ALA A 656 -4.72 -0.37 -9.83
C ALA A 656 -4.88 -0.30 -8.29
N GLY A 657 -3.80 -0.55 -7.54
CA GLY A 657 -3.87 -0.84 -6.09
C GLY A 657 -4.45 0.25 -5.21
N GLU A 658 -4.38 1.53 -5.62
CA GLU A 658 -4.75 2.69 -4.78
C GLU A 658 -5.65 3.70 -5.53
N ALA A 659 -6.25 3.30 -6.66
CA ALA A 659 -7.04 4.22 -7.48
C ALA A 659 -8.42 4.53 -6.89
N ALA A 660 -9.01 3.60 -6.12
CA ALA A 660 -10.39 3.68 -5.69
C ALA A 660 -10.63 4.58 -4.46
N GLN A 661 -9.63 4.74 -3.57
CA GLN A 661 -9.84 5.32 -2.23
C GLN A 661 -10.42 6.74 -2.25
N GLY A 662 -9.90 7.60 -3.08
CA GLY A 662 -10.37 8.99 -3.14
C GLY A 662 -11.75 9.13 -3.81
N PRO A 663 -11.93 8.63 -5.05
CA PRO A 663 -13.21 8.73 -5.75
C PRO A 663 -14.38 8.08 -5.01
N VAL A 664 -14.17 6.92 -4.39
CA VAL A 664 -15.24 6.22 -3.63
C VAL A 664 -15.64 7.02 -2.39
N ALA A 665 -14.67 7.53 -1.62
CA ALA A 665 -14.98 8.37 -0.45
C ALA A 665 -15.81 9.60 -0.85
N ALA A 666 -15.43 10.28 -1.94
CA ALA A 666 -16.12 11.45 -2.42
C ALA A 666 -17.52 11.13 -2.98
N ALA A 667 -17.66 10.05 -3.76
CA ALA A 667 -18.97 9.63 -4.27
C ALA A 667 -19.95 9.31 -3.14
N ILE A 668 -19.50 8.60 -2.08
CA ILE A 668 -20.32 8.33 -0.88
C ILE A 668 -20.70 9.64 -0.18
N GLY A 669 -19.75 10.54 0.09
CA GLY A 669 -20.02 11.80 0.76
C GLY A 669 -20.96 12.72 -0.02
N ASN A 670 -20.81 12.78 -1.35
CA ASN A 670 -21.68 13.54 -2.25
C ASN A 670 -23.10 12.95 -2.28
N ALA A 671 -23.22 11.60 -2.35
CA ALA A 671 -24.51 10.93 -2.29
C ALA A 671 -25.23 11.17 -0.96
N ALA A 672 -24.50 11.00 0.16
CA ALA A 672 -25.06 11.23 1.50
C ALA A 672 -25.47 12.69 1.73
N SER A 673 -24.63 13.64 1.27
CA SER A 673 -24.95 15.06 1.34
C SER A 673 -26.22 15.43 0.58
N ARG A 674 -26.38 14.83 -0.63
CA ARG A 674 -27.59 15.02 -1.45
C ARG A 674 -28.81 14.34 -0.84
N ALA A 675 -28.68 13.13 -0.31
CA ALA A 675 -29.76 12.40 0.34
C ALA A 675 -30.33 13.16 1.54
N LEU A 676 -29.47 13.85 2.29
CA LEU A 676 -29.83 14.65 3.46
C LEU A 676 -30.22 16.11 3.13
N GLY A 677 -29.84 16.62 1.97
CA GLY A 677 -30.00 18.03 1.62
C GLY A 677 -29.06 18.98 2.39
N LEU A 678 -27.94 18.46 2.93
CA LEU A 678 -26.93 19.23 3.69
C LEU A 678 -25.53 18.71 3.40
N ARG A 679 -24.48 19.52 3.67
CA ARG A 679 -23.10 19.15 3.32
C ARG A 679 -22.37 18.44 4.47
N LEU A 680 -21.81 17.27 4.17
CA LEU A 680 -21.01 16.45 5.07
C LEU A 680 -19.53 16.61 4.69
N ARG A 681 -18.69 17.05 5.62
CA ARG A 681 -17.29 17.41 5.34
C ARG A 681 -16.27 16.72 6.24
N ASP A 682 -16.70 16.04 7.30
CA ASP A 682 -15.80 15.44 8.29
C ASP A 682 -15.93 13.91 8.31
N LEU A 683 -14.85 13.22 7.91
CA LEU A 683 -14.79 11.76 7.88
C LEU A 683 -14.28 11.18 9.21
N PRO A 684 -14.82 10.02 9.62
CA PRO A 684 -15.88 9.21 9.02
C PRO A 684 -17.28 9.79 9.23
N LEU A 685 -18.21 9.46 8.32
CA LEU A 685 -19.61 9.88 8.35
C LEU A 685 -20.43 9.01 9.30
N THR A 686 -20.03 8.95 10.59
CA THR A 686 -20.71 8.13 11.59
C THR A 686 -22.05 8.72 12.01
N ARG A 687 -22.89 7.89 12.64
CA ARG A 687 -24.18 8.33 13.19
C ARG A 687 -24.01 9.53 14.15
N GLU A 688 -23.01 9.50 15.03
CA GLU A 688 -22.72 10.56 15.98
C GLU A 688 -22.47 11.89 15.26
N ARG A 689 -21.64 11.89 14.21
CA ARG A 689 -21.35 13.08 13.40
C ARG A 689 -22.57 13.57 12.61
N LEU A 690 -23.40 12.64 12.12
CA LEU A 690 -24.66 13.04 11.47
C LEU A 690 -25.58 13.78 12.44
N VAL A 691 -25.72 13.28 13.66
CA VAL A 691 -26.52 13.94 14.70
C VAL A 691 -25.96 15.31 15.04
N GLU A 692 -24.63 15.45 15.17
CA GLU A 692 -23.98 16.76 15.42
C GLU A 692 -24.28 17.77 14.31
N VAL A 693 -24.18 17.35 13.05
CA VAL A 693 -24.47 18.22 11.90
C VAL A 693 -25.95 18.59 11.86
N LEU A 694 -26.85 17.64 12.07
CA LEU A 694 -28.30 17.88 12.08
C LEU A 694 -28.76 18.77 13.25
N MET A 695 -28.08 18.69 14.39
CA MET A 695 -28.40 19.53 15.57
C MET A 695 -27.76 20.94 15.48
N GLY A 696 -26.72 21.10 14.69
CA GLY A 696 -26.03 22.36 14.45
C GLY A 696 -26.52 23.11 13.20
N ALA A 697 -27.30 22.45 12.37
CA ALA A 697 -28.00 23.04 11.22
C ALA A 697 -29.36 23.52 11.68
#